data_ceb73ac6406ed83aeca885fa2fb93d77
#
_entry.id   ceb73ac6406ed83aeca885fa2fb93d77
#
_cell.length_a   1.000
_cell.length_b   1.000
_cell.length_c   1.000
_cell.angle_alpha   90.00
_cell.angle_beta   90.00
_cell.angle_gamma   90.00
#
_symmetry.space_group_name_H-M   'P 1'
#
loop_
_entity.id
_entity.type
_entity.pdbx_description
1 polymer ?
#
loop_
_entity_poly.entity_id
_entity_poly.type
_entity_poly.pdbx_seq_one_letter_code
_entity_poly.pdbx_strand_id
1 'polypeptide(L)'
;MWRGCLNNRINYKLSNYELSKIGKIMSNLENKIEARHKNIFDVLNEQKYTVDYFQREYSWGEKHIEALVTDLTSAFLAEYTLGDKREQGEKYNNYYLGPFVVSLKDGKRSIIDGQQRLTSLTLFLIYLNNLQKELGQAEKIEPMIFSELRGNKSFNITAEERVPCLEALFNNGEYEPKEEDDESTINMAKRYQDIAEAFPDKLKNESFPFFIDWLKYNVIMVEIVAYSDENAYTIFETMNDRGLNLTPSEMLKGFLLSRFKNSDKRKTSNDQWKKAMMDLKSFEKDEEQRFFQSWLRAKYADSIRSGKIGSKNEDFEKIGTRFHSWVRDNLNKIGLNEDNEQSFENFVQKEFRFYLKSYIKILNAQKMLTVGLEHVYYISHWGIAPTLSFPLMLAPLNIDDSEEIICKKINIVARYIEMFVVRRSINFRKFSASSIRYTMYSLVKEIRGKNVDELMGIFSKKLFEMQESFDGMSEFRLHGQNHRFVKFLLSRITAWVEQKAGINTNFISYYQPETGKPFEVEHIWADKFSRHQDEFGQEHEFKQYRNRIGDLVLLPQGTNQSYGDLPYEKKHAHYIKENLLVKSLCPLAYENNPNFTNLKNNLDLPFQSHVEFKKKDIDERQKLYQAICEQIWNSEFKS
;
A
#
# COMPACT_ATOMS: atom_id res chain seq x y z
N MET A 1 -26.25 72.24 -31.13
CA MET A 1 -25.24 72.11 -30.07
C MET A 1 -25.25 70.70 -29.56
N TRP A 2 -24.15 70.13 -29.58
CA TRP A 2 -23.82 68.68 -29.36
C TRP A 2 -24.15 68.20 -27.96
N ARG A 3 -24.92 67.09 -27.86
CA ARG A 3 -24.82 65.97 -26.87
C ARG A 3 -25.90 64.97 -27.21
N GLY A 4 -25.49 63.73 -27.57
CA GLY A 4 -26.43 62.66 -27.75
C GLY A 4 -26.02 61.62 -28.82
N CYS A 5 -24.90 61.03 -28.67
CA CYS A 5 -24.59 59.78 -29.38
C CYS A 5 -23.67 58.94 -28.44
N LEU A 6 -24.16 57.84 -28.01
CA LEU A 6 -23.45 56.59 -27.66
C LEU A 6 -24.14 55.85 -26.50
N ASN A 7 -25.10 55.03 -26.81
CA ASN A 7 -25.45 53.84 -26.02
C ASN A 7 -26.33 52.91 -26.85
N ASN A 8 -25.77 52.32 -27.91
CA ASN A 8 -26.34 51.15 -28.53
C ASN A 8 -25.57 49.92 -28.00
N ARG A 9 -25.97 49.42 -26.83
CA ARG A 9 -25.72 48.02 -26.45
C ARG A 9 -26.71 47.19 -27.25
N ILE A 10 -26.24 46.53 -28.31
CA ILE A 10 -26.95 45.51 -29.05
C ILE A 10 -27.07 44.28 -28.10
N ASN A 11 -28.22 44.17 -27.43
CA ASN A 11 -28.61 42.91 -26.74
C ASN A 11 -29.12 41.96 -27.80
N TYR A 12 -28.26 41.09 -28.37
CA TYR A 12 -28.69 39.90 -29.04
C TYR A 12 -29.24 38.91 -27.99
N LYS A 13 -30.57 38.90 -27.80
CA LYS A 13 -31.26 37.75 -27.21
C LYS A 13 -31.28 36.68 -28.29
N LEU A 14 -30.37 35.71 -28.15
CA LEU A 14 -30.42 34.48 -28.93
C LEU A 14 -31.80 33.83 -28.75
N SER A 15 -32.44 33.42 -29.84
CA SER A 15 -33.72 32.69 -29.80
C SER A 15 -33.55 31.34 -29.09
N ASN A 16 -34.62 30.81 -28.49
CA ASN A 16 -34.60 29.46 -27.87
C ASN A 16 -34.18 28.39 -28.87
N TYR A 17 -34.33 28.59 -30.14
CA TYR A 17 -33.90 27.72 -31.23
C TYR A 17 -32.35 27.79 -31.42
N GLU A 18 -31.77 28.99 -31.36
CA GLU A 18 -30.32 29.21 -31.44
C GLU A 18 -29.63 28.66 -30.18
N LEU A 19 -30.20 28.87 -28.99
CA LEU A 19 -29.72 28.28 -27.74
C LEU A 19 -29.79 26.77 -27.76
N SER A 20 -30.86 26.17 -28.30
CA SER A 20 -30.99 24.71 -28.50
C SER A 20 -29.96 24.18 -29.51
N LYS A 21 -29.68 24.95 -30.56
CA LYS A 21 -28.69 24.57 -31.59
C LYS A 21 -27.26 24.68 -31.05
N ILE A 22 -26.96 25.71 -30.26
CA ILE A 22 -25.69 25.86 -29.56
C ILE A 22 -25.53 24.74 -28.51
N GLY A 23 -26.56 24.44 -27.73
CA GLY A 23 -26.55 23.33 -26.77
C GLY A 23 -26.30 21.95 -27.44
N LYS A 24 -26.93 21.68 -28.59
CA LYS A 24 -26.67 20.48 -29.39
C LYS A 24 -25.24 20.45 -29.98
N ILE A 25 -24.72 21.58 -30.41
CA ILE A 25 -23.34 21.69 -30.91
C ILE A 25 -22.35 21.49 -29.76
N MET A 26 -22.59 22.06 -28.60
CA MET A 26 -21.75 21.87 -27.41
C MET A 26 -21.78 20.42 -26.90
N SER A 27 -22.95 19.78 -26.81
CA SER A 27 -23.06 18.36 -26.42
C SER A 27 -22.43 17.39 -27.44
N ASN A 28 -22.43 17.77 -28.73
CA ASN A 28 -21.71 16.99 -29.76
C ASN A 28 -20.18 17.21 -29.70
N LEU A 29 -19.71 18.35 -29.21
CA LEU A 29 -18.28 18.58 -29.00
C LEU A 29 -17.79 17.86 -27.74
N GLU A 30 -18.56 17.81 -26.69
CA GLU A 30 -18.20 17.13 -25.43
C GLU A 30 -17.92 15.62 -25.62
N ASN A 31 -18.57 14.99 -26.60
CA ASN A 31 -18.36 13.56 -26.90
C ASN A 31 -17.39 13.30 -28.04
N LYS A 32 -16.64 14.31 -28.51
CA LYS A 32 -15.73 14.18 -29.64
C LYS A 32 -14.33 13.76 -29.18
N ILE A 33 -13.75 12.80 -29.89
CA ILE A 33 -12.33 12.40 -29.76
C ILE A 33 -11.69 12.61 -31.13
N GLU A 34 -10.57 13.29 -31.15
CA GLU A 34 -9.81 13.53 -32.38
C GLU A 34 -8.38 13.02 -32.21
N ALA A 35 -7.88 12.31 -33.22
CA ALA A 35 -6.48 11.92 -33.31
C ALA A 35 -5.82 12.67 -34.47
N ARG A 36 -4.71 13.34 -34.20
CA ARG A 36 -3.98 14.16 -35.18
C ARG A 36 -2.51 13.79 -35.18
N HIS A 37 -1.99 13.59 -36.36
CA HIS A 37 -0.56 13.47 -36.58
C HIS A 37 0.10 14.84 -36.43
N LYS A 38 1.19 14.94 -35.65
CA LYS A 38 1.98 16.14 -35.43
C LYS A 38 3.45 15.81 -35.31
N ASN A 39 4.31 16.67 -35.84
CA ASN A 39 5.74 16.64 -35.54
C ASN A 39 6.02 17.39 -34.22
N ILE A 40 7.25 17.27 -33.71
CA ILE A 40 7.62 17.89 -32.43
C ILE A 40 7.48 19.42 -32.48
N PHE A 41 7.76 20.04 -33.62
CA PHE A 41 7.57 21.47 -33.78
C PHE A 41 6.10 21.86 -33.59
N ASP A 42 5.17 21.18 -34.26
CA ASP A 42 3.72 21.45 -34.13
C ASP A 42 3.17 21.14 -32.74
N VAL A 43 3.81 20.20 -32.04
CA VAL A 43 3.42 19.88 -30.66
C VAL A 43 3.86 20.98 -29.69
N LEU A 44 5.09 21.48 -29.80
CA LEU A 44 5.69 22.31 -28.75
C LEU A 44 5.84 23.80 -29.11
N ASN A 45 5.94 24.18 -30.41
CA ASN A 45 6.22 25.56 -30.78
C ASN A 45 5.10 26.50 -30.35
N GLU A 46 5.38 27.36 -29.38
CA GLU A 46 4.42 28.31 -28.79
C GLU A 46 3.10 27.69 -28.29
N GLN A 47 3.12 26.40 -27.99
CA GLN A 47 1.95 25.68 -27.45
C GLN A 47 2.04 25.59 -25.94
N LYS A 48 0.93 25.94 -25.26
CA LYS A 48 0.83 25.84 -23.81
C LYS A 48 0.06 24.59 -23.39
N TYR A 49 0.70 23.82 -22.54
CA TYR A 49 0.12 22.66 -21.88
C TYR A 49 0.20 22.83 -20.36
N THR A 50 -0.86 22.51 -19.67
CA THR A 50 -0.86 22.34 -18.22
C THR A 50 -0.74 20.88 -17.88
N VAL A 51 0.03 20.58 -16.83
CA VAL A 51 0.04 19.26 -16.20
C VAL A 51 -0.95 19.34 -15.04
N ASP A 52 -2.04 18.60 -15.11
CA ASP A 52 -3.09 18.68 -14.09
C ASP A 52 -2.67 17.98 -12.80
N TYR A 53 -3.24 18.41 -11.65
CA TYR A 53 -2.91 17.94 -10.30
C TYR A 53 -3.08 16.44 -10.07
N PHE A 54 -3.86 15.78 -10.91
CA PHE A 54 -4.08 14.33 -10.81
C PHE A 54 -3.04 13.48 -11.54
N GLN A 55 -2.09 14.11 -12.24
CA GLN A 55 -1.10 13.37 -13.00
C GLN A 55 0.05 12.87 -12.12
N ARG A 56 0.68 11.82 -12.61
CA ARG A 56 1.82 11.18 -11.98
C ARG A 56 2.99 12.14 -11.84
N GLU A 57 3.72 12.01 -10.73
CA GLU A 57 5.02 12.65 -10.59
C GLU A 57 5.95 12.23 -11.75
N TYR A 58 6.88 13.10 -12.14
CA TYR A 58 7.87 12.75 -13.15
C TYR A 58 8.81 11.68 -12.59
N SER A 59 8.76 10.48 -13.18
CA SER A 59 9.38 9.28 -12.60
C SER A 59 10.22 8.47 -13.59
N TRP A 60 10.50 9.00 -14.78
CA TRP A 60 11.44 8.35 -15.68
C TRP A 60 12.83 8.26 -15.04
N GLY A 61 13.44 7.07 -15.12
CA GLY A 61 14.79 6.81 -14.67
C GLY A 61 15.80 6.90 -15.82
N GLU A 62 17.07 6.78 -15.49
CA GLU A 62 18.24 6.80 -16.39
C GLU A 62 18.00 5.98 -17.67
N LYS A 63 17.63 4.70 -17.55
CA LYS A 63 17.39 3.81 -18.72
C LYS A 63 16.34 4.32 -19.71
N HIS A 64 15.34 5.07 -19.25
CA HIS A 64 14.32 5.64 -20.13
C HIS A 64 14.90 6.81 -20.93
N ILE A 65 15.79 7.59 -20.31
CA ILE A 65 16.47 8.72 -20.95
C ILE A 65 17.52 8.22 -21.94
N GLU A 66 18.35 7.24 -21.54
CA GLU A 66 19.30 6.59 -22.45
C GLU A 66 18.60 6.04 -23.69
N ALA A 67 17.46 5.34 -23.50
CA ALA A 67 16.68 4.83 -24.62
C ALA A 67 16.18 5.97 -25.52
N LEU A 68 15.57 7.02 -24.93
CA LEU A 68 15.05 8.15 -25.69
C LEU A 68 16.15 8.83 -26.53
N VAL A 69 17.28 9.17 -25.90
CA VAL A 69 18.40 9.86 -26.57
C VAL A 69 19.03 8.96 -27.60
N THR A 70 19.29 7.69 -27.27
CA THR A 70 19.91 6.71 -28.19
C THR A 70 19.01 6.45 -29.39
N ASP A 71 17.73 6.25 -29.19
CA ASP A 71 16.77 5.98 -30.27
C ASP A 71 16.71 7.16 -31.25
N LEU A 72 16.55 8.39 -30.74
CA LEU A 72 16.46 9.59 -31.56
C LEU A 72 17.78 9.85 -32.31
N THR A 73 18.92 9.77 -31.63
CA THR A 73 20.23 10.05 -32.26
C THR A 73 20.64 8.96 -33.25
N SER A 74 20.34 7.69 -32.96
CA SER A 74 20.62 6.56 -33.86
C SER A 74 19.74 6.59 -35.11
N ALA A 75 18.43 6.92 -34.94
CA ALA A 75 17.54 7.05 -36.09
C ALA A 75 17.99 8.16 -37.04
N PHE A 76 18.40 9.32 -36.51
CA PHE A 76 18.95 10.38 -37.33
C PHE A 76 20.26 9.96 -38.03
N LEU A 77 21.19 9.37 -37.27
CA LEU A 77 22.52 8.97 -37.81
C LEU A 77 22.43 7.84 -38.83
N ALA A 78 21.37 7.10 -38.89
CA ALA A 78 21.10 6.09 -39.93
C ALA A 78 20.76 6.73 -41.29
N GLU A 79 20.29 7.97 -41.30
CA GLU A 79 19.87 8.70 -42.50
C GLU A 79 20.90 9.74 -42.95
N TYR A 80 21.53 10.40 -41.97
CA TYR A 80 22.46 11.51 -42.24
C TYR A 80 23.78 11.04 -42.84
N THR A 81 24.16 11.69 -43.95
CA THR A 81 25.49 11.51 -44.61
C THR A 81 26.28 12.82 -44.62
N LEU A 82 27.54 12.76 -44.26
CA LEU A 82 28.41 13.95 -44.30
C LEU A 82 28.46 14.57 -45.71
N GLY A 83 28.12 15.86 -45.79
CA GLY A 83 27.99 16.60 -47.05
C GLY A 83 26.58 16.73 -47.58
N ASP A 84 25.58 16.17 -46.89
CA ASP A 84 24.18 16.41 -47.21
C ASP A 84 23.84 17.91 -47.12
N LYS A 85 22.93 18.34 -47.97
CA LYS A 85 22.36 19.69 -47.88
C LYS A 85 21.18 19.67 -46.92
N ARG A 86 20.92 20.80 -46.27
CA ARG A 86 19.87 20.89 -45.22
C ARG A 86 18.47 20.53 -45.74
N GLU A 87 18.19 20.85 -47.03
CA GLU A 87 16.92 20.50 -47.68
C GLU A 87 16.72 18.98 -47.85
N GLN A 88 17.81 18.18 -47.81
CA GLN A 88 17.70 16.72 -47.90
C GLN A 88 17.08 16.10 -46.65
N GLY A 89 17.12 16.80 -45.50
CA GLY A 89 16.47 16.37 -44.26
C GLY A 89 14.97 16.12 -44.41
N GLU A 90 14.31 16.79 -45.35
CA GLU A 90 12.87 16.52 -45.64
C GLU A 90 12.62 15.10 -46.17
N LYS A 91 13.64 14.42 -46.69
CA LYS A 91 13.54 13.06 -47.22
C LYS A 91 13.94 11.98 -46.23
N TYR A 92 14.48 12.36 -45.07
CA TYR A 92 14.84 11.42 -44.02
C TYR A 92 13.59 10.76 -43.44
N ASN A 93 13.70 9.51 -43.02
CA ASN A 93 12.60 8.76 -42.44
C ASN A 93 12.07 9.42 -41.17
N ASN A 94 10.77 9.32 -41.00
CA ASN A 94 10.11 9.78 -39.79
C ASN A 94 10.31 8.78 -38.63
N TYR A 95 10.55 9.29 -37.46
CA TYR A 95 10.57 8.51 -36.19
C TYR A 95 9.28 8.70 -35.43
N TYR A 96 8.59 7.61 -35.12
CA TYR A 96 7.35 7.66 -34.35
C TYR A 96 7.63 7.54 -32.86
N LEU A 97 7.42 8.63 -32.11
CA LEU A 97 7.71 8.73 -30.67
C LEU A 97 6.53 8.22 -29.80
N GLY A 98 5.35 8.06 -30.38
CA GLY A 98 4.16 7.54 -29.69
C GLY A 98 3.03 8.58 -29.53
N PRO A 99 1.88 8.16 -28.96
CA PRO A 99 0.74 9.05 -28.76
C PRO A 99 0.88 9.86 -27.46
N PHE A 100 0.15 10.97 -27.38
CA PHE A 100 -0.14 11.68 -26.16
C PHE A 100 -1.60 12.14 -26.16
N VAL A 101 -2.22 12.24 -24.95
CA VAL A 101 -3.62 12.60 -24.79
C VAL A 101 -3.72 13.96 -24.12
N VAL A 102 -4.58 14.80 -24.69
CA VAL A 102 -4.86 16.16 -24.20
C VAL A 102 -6.36 16.32 -23.97
N SER A 103 -6.74 16.85 -22.80
CA SER A 103 -8.07 17.38 -22.56
C SER A 103 -8.10 18.87 -22.96
N LEU A 104 -9.10 19.25 -23.75
CA LEU A 104 -9.32 20.64 -24.13
C LEU A 104 -10.57 21.17 -23.40
N LYS A 105 -10.35 21.99 -22.38
CA LYS A 105 -11.40 22.59 -21.55
C LYS A 105 -11.15 24.08 -21.37
N ASP A 106 -12.17 24.89 -21.57
CA ASP A 106 -12.10 26.35 -21.41
C ASP A 106 -10.93 27.01 -22.16
N GLY A 107 -10.56 26.45 -23.31
CA GLY A 107 -9.43 26.93 -24.12
C GLY A 107 -8.04 26.56 -23.58
N LYS A 108 -7.97 25.79 -22.49
CA LYS A 108 -6.72 25.26 -21.93
C LYS A 108 -6.49 23.83 -22.40
N ARG A 109 -5.24 23.48 -22.65
CA ARG A 109 -4.80 22.13 -23.00
C ARG A 109 -4.13 21.48 -21.80
N SER A 110 -4.78 20.48 -21.21
CA SER A 110 -4.21 19.68 -20.11
C SER A 110 -3.72 18.36 -20.62
N ILE A 111 -2.45 18.03 -20.41
CA ILE A 111 -1.89 16.73 -20.77
C ILE A 111 -2.53 15.68 -19.85
N ILE A 112 -3.10 14.64 -20.43
CA ILE A 112 -3.70 13.51 -19.71
C ILE A 112 -2.81 12.27 -19.77
N ASP A 113 -2.15 12.03 -20.90
CA ASP A 113 -1.13 10.99 -21.06
C ASP A 113 0.02 11.51 -21.92
N GLY A 114 1.20 10.90 -21.74
CA GLY A 114 2.44 11.32 -22.44
C GLY A 114 3.25 12.36 -21.66
N GLN A 115 2.86 12.74 -20.45
CA GLN A 115 3.57 13.73 -19.62
C GLN A 115 5.05 13.39 -19.45
N GLN A 116 5.38 12.14 -19.12
CA GLN A 116 6.78 11.72 -18.92
C GLN A 116 7.62 12.01 -20.15
N ARG A 117 7.10 11.65 -21.32
CA ARG A 117 7.76 11.84 -22.62
C ARG A 117 7.91 13.31 -22.98
N LEU A 118 6.84 14.10 -22.83
CA LEU A 118 6.88 15.52 -23.14
C LEU A 118 7.78 16.30 -22.17
N THR A 119 7.80 15.95 -20.88
CA THR A 119 8.76 16.52 -19.91
C THR A 119 10.20 16.17 -20.28
N SER A 120 10.48 14.91 -20.63
CA SER A 120 11.82 14.51 -21.06
C SER A 120 12.26 15.19 -22.37
N LEU A 121 11.34 15.38 -23.31
CA LEU A 121 11.60 16.19 -24.51
C LEU A 121 11.92 17.65 -24.17
N THR A 122 11.22 18.24 -23.20
CA THR A 122 11.52 19.61 -22.75
C THR A 122 12.93 19.69 -22.14
N LEU A 123 13.31 18.73 -21.28
CA LEU A 123 14.68 18.65 -20.74
C LEU A 123 15.71 18.48 -21.86
N PHE A 124 15.41 17.63 -22.84
CA PHE A 124 16.28 17.42 -24.00
C PHE A 124 16.43 18.69 -24.83
N LEU A 125 15.36 19.41 -25.10
CA LEU A 125 15.39 20.70 -25.82
C LEU A 125 16.18 21.77 -25.04
N ILE A 126 16.06 21.79 -23.70
CA ILE A 126 16.86 22.69 -22.83
C ILE A 126 18.34 22.35 -22.97
N TYR A 127 18.70 21.05 -22.91
CA TYR A 127 20.08 20.61 -23.12
C TYR A 127 20.60 21.01 -24.49
N LEU A 128 19.87 20.73 -25.57
CA LEU A 128 20.25 21.09 -26.93
C LEU A 128 20.39 22.62 -27.10
N ASN A 129 19.52 23.39 -26.45
CA ASN A 129 19.60 24.86 -26.46
C ASN A 129 20.86 25.39 -25.73
N ASN A 130 21.31 24.72 -24.68
CA ASN A 130 22.54 25.07 -23.98
C ASN A 130 23.75 24.63 -24.79
N LEU A 131 23.76 23.40 -25.32
CA LEU A 131 24.83 22.87 -26.16
C LEU A 131 25.07 23.72 -27.41
N GLN A 132 24.02 24.22 -28.08
CA GLN A 132 24.22 25.07 -29.27
C GLN A 132 24.99 26.37 -28.97
N LYS A 133 24.83 26.94 -27.74
CA LYS A 133 25.58 28.14 -27.31
C LYS A 133 27.08 27.82 -27.22
N GLU A 134 27.42 26.63 -26.70
CA GLU A 134 28.81 26.16 -26.63
C GLU A 134 29.40 25.89 -28.00
N LEU A 135 28.59 25.38 -28.94
CA LEU A 135 28.98 25.09 -30.32
C LEU A 135 28.99 26.34 -31.24
N GLY A 136 28.59 27.51 -30.73
CA GLY A 136 28.45 28.72 -31.55
C GLY A 136 27.35 28.63 -32.61
N GLN A 137 26.36 27.78 -32.44
CA GLN A 137 25.19 27.60 -33.31
C GLN A 137 24.01 28.48 -32.82
N ALA A 138 23.06 28.76 -33.72
CA ALA A 138 21.92 29.65 -33.41
C ALA A 138 20.60 29.10 -33.97
N GLU A 139 20.31 27.83 -33.67
CA GLU A 139 19.07 27.19 -34.09
C GLU A 139 17.85 27.68 -33.22
N LYS A 140 16.69 27.83 -33.86
CA LYS A 140 15.49 28.29 -33.18
C LYS A 140 14.85 27.13 -32.34
N ILE A 141 15.41 26.86 -31.16
CA ILE A 141 14.92 25.86 -30.23
C ILE A 141 14.00 26.47 -29.16
N GLU A 142 14.29 27.68 -28.72
CA GLU A 142 13.65 28.35 -27.59
C GLU A 142 12.10 28.45 -27.68
N PRO A 143 11.46 28.71 -28.85
CA PRO A 143 10.00 28.71 -28.96
C PRO A 143 9.31 27.36 -28.66
N MET A 144 10.06 26.27 -28.72
CA MET A 144 9.57 24.94 -28.32
C MET A 144 9.68 24.70 -26.79
N ILE A 145 10.44 25.53 -26.08
CA ILE A 145 10.62 25.47 -24.62
C ILE A 145 9.68 26.47 -23.94
N PHE A 146 9.61 27.68 -24.48
CA PHE A 146 8.83 28.80 -23.95
C PHE A 146 7.81 29.31 -24.95
N SER A 147 6.69 29.82 -24.42
CA SER A 147 5.79 30.71 -25.13
C SER A 147 5.68 32.05 -24.42
N GLU A 148 5.43 33.11 -25.17
CA GLU A 148 5.24 34.47 -24.68
C GLU A 148 3.80 34.92 -24.91
N LEU A 149 3.15 35.36 -23.84
CA LEU A 149 1.82 35.93 -23.91
C LEU A 149 1.82 37.30 -23.22
N ARG A 150 1.58 38.37 -23.99
CA ARG A 150 1.55 39.77 -23.50
C ARG A 150 2.80 40.15 -22.70
N GLY A 151 3.99 39.74 -23.17
CA GLY A 151 5.28 40.02 -22.52
C GLY A 151 5.65 39.08 -21.37
N ASN A 152 4.77 38.16 -20.98
CA ASN A 152 5.07 37.16 -19.97
C ASN A 152 5.53 35.88 -20.61
N LYS A 153 6.82 35.57 -20.44
CA LYS A 153 7.46 34.33 -20.90
C LYS A 153 7.23 33.21 -19.87
N SER A 154 6.84 32.03 -20.33
CA SER A 154 6.62 30.88 -19.47
C SER A 154 6.80 29.57 -20.23
N PHE A 155 7.21 28.50 -19.55
CA PHE A 155 7.42 27.19 -20.16
C PHE A 155 6.18 26.69 -20.90
N ASN A 156 6.38 25.98 -22.00
CA ASN A 156 5.31 25.37 -22.80
C ASN A 156 4.60 24.24 -22.04
N ILE A 157 5.34 23.53 -21.20
CA ILE A 157 4.81 22.51 -20.29
C ILE A 157 4.98 23.03 -18.87
N THR A 158 3.88 23.36 -18.19
CA THR A 158 3.90 24.03 -16.90
C THR A 158 3.34 23.15 -15.79
N ALA A 159 4.16 22.90 -14.77
CA ALA A 159 3.77 22.56 -13.41
C ALA A 159 4.47 23.59 -12.51
N GLU A 160 3.72 24.37 -11.74
CA GLU A 160 4.27 25.52 -10.98
C GLU A 160 5.46 25.13 -10.09
N GLU A 161 5.40 23.96 -9.48
CA GLU A 161 6.42 23.42 -8.57
C GLU A 161 7.76 23.12 -9.27
N ARG A 162 7.75 22.88 -10.59
CA ARG A 162 8.91 22.48 -11.40
C ARG A 162 9.62 23.66 -12.07
N VAL A 163 8.99 24.83 -12.08
CA VAL A 163 9.52 26.04 -12.78
C VAL A 163 10.91 26.43 -12.29
N PRO A 164 11.21 26.48 -10.96
CA PRO A 164 12.56 26.87 -10.50
C PRO A 164 13.66 25.94 -11.01
N CYS A 165 13.41 24.64 -11.05
CA CYS A 165 14.35 23.66 -11.60
C CYS A 165 14.55 23.88 -13.11
N LEU A 166 13.48 23.99 -13.88
CA LEU A 166 13.57 24.20 -15.33
C LEU A 166 14.27 25.50 -15.68
N GLU A 167 14.04 26.59 -14.92
CA GLU A 167 14.75 27.88 -15.11
C GLU A 167 16.24 27.75 -14.83
N ALA A 168 16.64 27.06 -13.76
CA ALA A 168 18.05 26.84 -13.45
C ALA A 168 18.73 25.99 -14.53
N LEU A 169 18.10 24.90 -14.97
CA LEU A 169 18.61 24.05 -16.04
C LEU A 169 18.74 24.82 -17.37
N PHE A 170 17.78 25.69 -17.70
CA PHE A 170 17.81 26.50 -18.92
C PHE A 170 18.91 27.56 -18.88
N ASN A 171 19.07 28.25 -17.75
CA ASN A 171 20.01 29.36 -17.62
C ASN A 171 21.45 28.90 -17.35
N ASN A 172 21.60 27.91 -16.46
CA ASN A 172 22.89 27.49 -15.89
C ASN A 172 23.37 26.09 -16.38
N GLY A 173 22.45 25.27 -16.90
CA GLY A 173 22.75 23.87 -17.26
C GLY A 173 22.82 22.92 -16.07
N GLU A 174 22.51 23.38 -14.85
CA GLU A 174 22.55 22.58 -13.64
C GLU A 174 21.51 23.03 -12.62
N TYR A 175 21.12 22.11 -11.74
CA TYR A 175 20.26 22.36 -10.59
C TYR A 175 20.65 21.43 -9.45
N GLU A 176 20.95 21.98 -8.28
CA GLU A 176 21.18 21.22 -7.05
C GLU A 176 19.85 21.06 -6.30
N PRO A 177 19.34 19.80 -6.14
CA PRO A 177 18.11 19.55 -5.40
C PRO A 177 18.21 19.96 -3.94
N LYS A 178 17.16 20.58 -3.41
CA LYS A 178 17.00 21.01 -2.01
C LYS A 178 16.21 19.98 -1.21
N GLU A 179 16.26 20.07 0.12
CA GLU A 179 15.51 19.16 1.00
C GLU A 179 13.98 19.27 0.83
N GLU A 180 13.48 20.46 0.45
CA GLU A 180 12.06 20.71 0.22
C GLU A 180 11.56 20.30 -1.17
N ASP A 181 12.45 19.92 -2.09
CA ASP A 181 12.08 19.56 -3.47
C ASP A 181 11.32 18.23 -3.52
N ASP A 182 10.31 18.19 -4.38
CA ASP A 182 9.57 16.97 -4.66
C ASP A 182 10.38 15.97 -5.49
N GLU A 183 9.92 14.73 -5.52
CA GLU A 183 10.55 13.64 -6.28
C GLU A 183 10.64 13.98 -7.78
N SER A 184 9.68 14.71 -8.34
CA SER A 184 9.69 15.14 -9.73
C SER A 184 10.86 16.08 -10.03
N THR A 185 11.08 17.08 -9.18
CA THR A 185 12.15 18.07 -9.31
C THR A 185 13.50 17.41 -9.20
N ILE A 186 13.69 16.52 -8.22
CA ILE A 186 14.93 15.73 -8.05
C ILE A 186 15.20 14.86 -9.29
N ASN A 187 14.17 14.18 -9.80
CA ASN A 187 14.29 13.35 -10.99
C ASN A 187 14.62 14.17 -12.24
N MET A 188 14.01 15.35 -12.43
CA MET A 188 14.30 16.19 -13.58
C MET A 188 15.77 16.65 -13.62
N ALA A 189 16.31 17.07 -12.47
CA ALA A 189 17.73 17.46 -12.38
C ALA A 189 18.65 16.29 -12.76
N LYS A 190 18.41 15.09 -12.23
CA LYS A 190 19.18 13.88 -12.59
C LYS A 190 19.04 13.51 -14.06
N ARG A 191 17.82 13.53 -14.59
CA ARG A 191 17.57 13.17 -16.01
C ARG A 191 18.19 14.14 -16.98
N TYR A 192 18.32 15.40 -16.62
CA TYR A 192 19.07 16.36 -17.44
C TYR A 192 20.56 15.97 -17.55
N GLN A 193 21.16 15.50 -16.47
CA GLN A 193 22.55 14.99 -16.48
C GLN A 193 22.66 13.72 -17.34
N ASP A 194 21.73 12.78 -17.18
CA ASP A 194 21.71 11.57 -18.01
C ASP A 194 21.57 11.88 -19.52
N ILE A 195 20.83 12.93 -19.89
CA ILE A 195 20.76 13.41 -21.28
C ILE A 195 22.13 13.86 -21.76
N ALA A 196 22.84 14.64 -20.95
CA ALA A 196 24.17 15.16 -21.31
C ALA A 196 25.19 14.02 -21.48
N GLU A 197 25.12 13.00 -20.65
CA GLU A 197 25.98 11.81 -20.73
C GLU A 197 25.64 10.90 -21.91
N ALA A 198 24.34 10.74 -22.21
CA ALA A 198 23.90 9.87 -23.31
C ALA A 198 24.05 10.51 -24.71
N PHE A 199 24.16 11.84 -24.81
CA PHE A 199 24.22 12.53 -26.11
C PHE A 199 25.57 12.32 -26.81
N PRO A 200 25.61 11.74 -28.02
CA PRO A 200 26.85 11.31 -28.66
C PRO A 200 27.70 12.50 -29.18
N ASP A 201 29.00 12.46 -28.91
CA ASP A 201 29.95 13.50 -29.35
C ASP A 201 29.97 13.71 -30.86
N LYS A 202 29.69 12.67 -31.64
CA LYS A 202 29.63 12.76 -33.11
C LYS A 202 28.49 13.63 -33.65
N LEU A 203 27.57 14.08 -32.80
CA LEU A 203 26.55 15.07 -33.14
C LEU A 203 26.88 16.48 -32.62
N LYS A 204 28.01 16.67 -31.94
CA LYS A 204 28.47 17.98 -31.45
C LYS A 204 29.35 18.72 -32.46
N ASN A 205 28.97 18.67 -33.75
CA ASN A 205 29.70 19.25 -34.86
C ASN A 205 28.77 19.80 -35.95
N GLU A 206 29.20 19.76 -37.22
CA GLU A 206 28.41 20.23 -38.40
C GLU A 206 27.07 19.50 -38.57
N SER A 207 26.93 18.30 -38.04
CA SER A 207 25.65 17.55 -38.10
C SER A 207 24.60 18.07 -37.16
N PHE A 208 24.97 18.88 -36.15
CA PHE A 208 24.04 19.36 -35.12
C PHE A 208 22.82 20.13 -35.67
N PRO A 209 22.96 21.12 -36.57
CA PRO A 209 21.83 21.81 -37.20
C PRO A 209 20.87 20.87 -37.93
N PHE A 210 21.41 19.84 -38.58
CA PHE A 210 20.60 18.81 -39.28
C PHE A 210 19.83 17.95 -38.33
N PHE A 211 20.45 17.56 -37.21
CA PHE A 211 19.76 16.84 -36.14
C PHE A 211 18.60 17.66 -35.53
N ILE A 212 18.81 18.97 -35.32
CA ILE A 212 17.77 19.85 -34.81
C ILE A 212 16.61 19.96 -35.80
N ASP A 213 16.84 20.10 -37.08
CA ASP A 213 15.77 20.14 -38.08
C ASP A 213 15.02 18.80 -38.14
N TRP A 214 15.77 17.68 -38.17
CA TRP A 214 15.17 16.36 -38.17
C TRP A 214 14.33 16.14 -36.89
N LEU A 215 14.80 16.52 -35.70
CA LEU A 215 14.07 16.43 -34.47
C LEU A 215 12.75 17.22 -34.51
N LYS A 216 12.79 18.42 -35.10
CA LYS A 216 11.61 19.29 -35.25
C LYS A 216 10.56 18.69 -36.16
N TYR A 217 10.95 18.23 -37.34
CA TYR A 217 10.05 17.98 -38.45
C TYR A 217 9.81 16.51 -38.78
N ASN A 218 10.76 15.62 -38.44
CA ASN A 218 10.68 14.19 -38.75
C ASN A 218 10.35 13.31 -37.51
N VAL A 219 10.42 13.85 -36.29
CA VAL A 219 9.96 13.11 -35.11
C VAL A 219 8.48 13.39 -34.91
N ILE A 220 7.69 12.32 -34.96
CA ILE A 220 6.24 12.36 -35.05
C ILE A 220 5.57 11.83 -33.80
N MET A 221 4.53 12.51 -33.34
CA MET A 221 3.61 12.08 -32.31
C MET A 221 2.17 12.08 -32.82
N VAL A 222 1.29 11.31 -32.16
CA VAL A 222 -0.16 11.38 -32.37
C VAL A 222 -0.82 12.07 -31.19
N GLU A 223 -1.30 13.30 -31.43
CA GLU A 223 -2.11 14.03 -30.46
C GLU A 223 -3.53 13.48 -30.46
N ILE A 224 -4.01 12.99 -29.31
CA ILE A 224 -5.40 12.59 -29.10
C ILE A 224 -6.07 13.65 -28.24
N VAL A 225 -7.04 14.35 -28.81
CA VAL A 225 -7.74 15.43 -28.13
C VAL A 225 -9.11 14.95 -27.68
N ALA A 226 -9.36 15.02 -26.36
CA ALA A 226 -10.67 14.83 -25.77
C ALA A 226 -11.26 16.17 -25.34
N TYR A 227 -12.55 16.36 -25.59
CA TYR A 227 -13.25 17.63 -25.29
C TYR A 227 -14.03 17.58 -23.97
N SER A 228 -13.91 16.48 -23.21
CA SER A 228 -14.40 16.36 -21.83
C SER A 228 -13.37 15.60 -20.99
N ASP A 229 -13.34 15.91 -19.69
CA ASP A 229 -12.46 15.20 -18.74
C ASP A 229 -12.82 13.71 -18.63
N GLU A 230 -14.11 13.36 -18.79
CA GLU A 230 -14.58 11.97 -18.76
C GLU A 230 -14.04 11.15 -19.95
N ASN A 231 -14.12 11.72 -21.17
CA ASN A 231 -13.56 11.07 -22.36
C ASN A 231 -12.04 10.98 -22.31
N ALA A 232 -11.38 12.04 -21.84
CA ALA A 232 -9.93 12.07 -21.64
C ALA A 232 -9.50 10.96 -20.68
N TYR A 233 -10.23 10.79 -19.58
CA TYR A 233 -9.98 9.74 -18.59
C TYR A 233 -10.24 8.33 -19.17
N THR A 234 -11.30 8.14 -19.92
CA THR A 234 -11.63 6.85 -20.56
C THR A 234 -10.56 6.43 -21.57
N ILE A 235 -10.08 7.38 -22.40
CA ILE A 235 -8.98 7.14 -23.35
C ILE A 235 -7.72 6.74 -22.58
N PHE A 236 -7.41 7.48 -21.56
CA PHE A 236 -6.26 7.27 -20.71
C PHE A 236 -6.28 5.88 -20.03
N GLU A 237 -7.42 5.46 -19.45
CA GLU A 237 -7.58 4.13 -18.86
C GLU A 237 -7.38 3.01 -19.91
N THR A 238 -7.94 3.21 -21.11
CA THR A 238 -7.85 2.24 -22.21
C THR A 238 -6.43 2.12 -22.78
N MET A 239 -5.68 3.23 -22.83
CA MET A 239 -4.32 3.26 -23.36
C MET A 239 -3.29 2.75 -22.35
N ASN A 240 -3.51 2.97 -21.05
CA ASN A 240 -2.65 2.49 -19.98
C ASN A 240 -2.62 0.95 -19.86
N ASP A 241 -3.62 0.25 -20.33
CA ASP A 241 -3.60 -1.23 -20.40
C ASP A 241 -2.43 -1.78 -21.26
N ARG A 242 -1.70 -0.92 -21.99
CA ARG A 242 -0.62 -1.27 -22.92
C ARG A 242 0.74 -0.60 -22.70
N GLY A 243 0.96 0.14 -21.58
CA GLY A 243 2.19 0.91 -21.36
C GLY A 243 2.68 0.93 -19.89
N LEU A 244 3.52 1.93 -19.53
CA LEU A 244 3.90 2.22 -18.14
C LEU A 244 2.67 2.73 -17.38
N ASN A 245 2.00 1.82 -16.68
CA ASN A 245 0.67 2.00 -16.12
C ASN A 245 0.68 2.97 -14.94
N LEU A 246 -0.28 3.91 -14.91
CA LEU A 246 -0.69 4.54 -13.65
C LEU A 246 -1.18 3.48 -12.67
N THR A 247 -0.84 3.72 -11.41
CA THR A 247 -1.38 2.87 -10.36
C THR A 247 -2.89 3.10 -10.19
N PRO A 248 -3.66 2.11 -9.74
CA PRO A 248 -5.07 2.29 -9.45
C PRO A 248 -5.38 3.45 -8.49
N SER A 249 -4.47 3.81 -7.59
CA SER A 249 -4.60 4.94 -6.68
C SER A 249 -4.41 6.29 -7.36
N GLU A 250 -3.48 6.40 -8.32
CA GLU A 250 -3.32 7.60 -9.14
C GLU A 250 -4.56 7.83 -10.02
N MET A 251 -5.12 6.75 -10.57
CA MET A 251 -6.38 6.82 -11.34
C MET A 251 -7.55 7.27 -10.46
N LEU A 252 -7.66 6.73 -9.23
CA LEU A 252 -8.70 7.15 -8.29
C LEU A 252 -8.54 8.62 -7.88
N LYS A 253 -7.30 9.06 -7.59
CA LYS A 253 -6.99 10.47 -7.30
C LYS A 253 -7.50 11.39 -8.42
N GLY A 254 -7.14 11.05 -9.65
CA GLY A 254 -7.53 11.81 -10.85
C GLY A 254 -9.04 11.96 -10.95
N PHE A 255 -9.74 10.84 -10.83
CA PHE A 255 -11.20 10.83 -10.89
C PHE A 255 -11.84 11.70 -9.79
N LEU A 256 -11.42 11.54 -8.54
CA LEU A 256 -12.01 12.28 -7.41
C LEU A 256 -11.71 13.78 -7.48
N LEU A 257 -10.46 14.16 -7.76
CA LEU A 257 -10.04 15.58 -7.78
C LEU A 257 -10.57 16.34 -9.02
N SER A 258 -10.86 15.64 -10.13
CA SER A 258 -11.48 16.27 -11.30
C SER A 258 -12.88 16.84 -11.01
N ARG A 259 -13.55 16.35 -9.96
CA ARG A 259 -14.89 16.83 -9.55
C ARG A 259 -14.87 18.10 -8.68
N PHE A 260 -13.68 18.58 -8.29
CA PHE A 260 -13.53 19.83 -7.53
C PHE A 260 -13.50 21.02 -8.48
N LYS A 261 -14.49 21.91 -8.39
CA LYS A 261 -14.57 23.15 -9.18
C LYS A 261 -13.65 24.25 -8.64
N ASN A 262 -13.49 24.29 -7.30
CA ASN A 262 -12.62 25.25 -6.64
C ASN A 262 -11.14 24.83 -6.72
N SER A 263 -10.30 25.67 -7.35
CA SER A 263 -8.86 25.39 -7.56
C SER A 263 -8.09 25.25 -6.25
N ASP A 264 -8.37 26.09 -5.24
CA ASP A 264 -7.62 26.08 -3.97
C ASP A 264 -7.94 24.83 -3.14
N LYS A 265 -9.22 24.43 -3.10
CA LYS A 265 -9.64 23.18 -2.46
C LYS A 265 -9.05 21.97 -3.17
N ARG A 266 -8.98 21.99 -4.50
CA ARG A 266 -8.36 20.95 -5.31
C ARG A 266 -6.87 20.83 -4.98
N LYS A 267 -6.14 21.96 -4.96
CA LYS A 267 -4.71 22.00 -4.61
C LYS A 267 -4.48 21.43 -3.20
N THR A 268 -5.19 21.94 -2.20
CA THR A 268 -5.09 21.46 -0.81
C THR A 268 -5.36 19.94 -0.69
N SER A 269 -6.39 19.45 -1.38
CA SER A 269 -6.72 18.01 -1.36
C SER A 269 -5.66 17.16 -2.07
N ASN A 270 -5.07 17.67 -3.15
CA ASN A 270 -3.95 17.03 -3.84
C ASN A 270 -2.71 16.92 -2.95
N ASP A 271 -2.32 17.99 -2.26
CA ASP A 271 -1.16 18.01 -1.37
C ASP A 271 -1.34 17.05 -0.19
N GLN A 272 -2.56 17.02 0.38
CA GLN A 272 -2.92 16.05 1.41
C GLN A 272 -2.84 14.61 0.90
N TRP A 273 -3.30 14.35 -0.33
CA TRP A 273 -3.21 13.05 -0.95
C TRP A 273 -1.76 12.63 -1.19
N LYS A 274 -0.93 13.53 -1.76
CA LYS A 274 0.50 13.28 -1.97
C LYS A 274 1.18 12.86 -0.66
N LYS A 275 0.98 13.65 0.41
CA LYS A 275 1.52 13.33 1.74
C LYS A 275 1.06 11.95 2.24
N ALA A 276 -0.22 11.65 2.11
CA ALA A 276 -0.81 10.38 2.49
C ALA A 276 -0.15 9.19 1.77
N MET A 277 0.10 9.33 0.47
CA MET A 277 0.76 8.29 -0.33
C MET A 277 2.24 8.12 0.04
N MET A 278 2.94 9.21 0.35
CA MET A 278 4.32 9.15 0.87
C MET A 278 4.37 8.42 2.21
N ASP A 279 3.46 8.74 3.13
CA ASP A 279 3.37 8.09 4.44
C ASP A 279 3.16 6.57 4.29
N LEU A 280 2.27 6.13 3.39
CA LEU A 280 2.04 4.70 3.14
C LEU A 280 3.25 4.02 2.50
N LYS A 281 3.88 4.63 1.50
CA LYS A 281 5.07 4.08 0.82
C LYS A 281 6.26 3.91 1.77
N SER A 282 6.32 4.66 2.88
CA SER A 282 7.36 4.49 3.90
C SER A 282 7.27 3.15 4.64
N PHE A 283 6.12 2.48 4.61
CA PHE A 283 5.95 1.14 5.19
C PHE A 283 6.35 0.04 4.20
N GLU A 284 5.71 -0.01 3.02
CA GLU A 284 6.02 -0.92 1.92
C GLU A 284 5.60 -0.29 0.57
N LYS A 285 6.24 -0.72 -0.52
CA LYS A 285 6.01 -0.19 -1.87
C LYS A 285 4.54 -0.28 -2.32
N ASP A 286 3.84 -1.37 -1.97
CA ASP A 286 2.46 -1.63 -2.41
C ASP A 286 1.40 -1.28 -1.35
N GLU A 287 1.81 -0.60 -0.26
CA GLU A 287 0.93 -0.32 0.88
C GLU A 287 -0.21 0.64 0.52
N GLU A 288 0.03 1.55 -0.39
CA GLU A 288 -0.96 2.44 -0.98
C GLU A 288 -2.15 1.66 -1.57
N GLN A 289 -1.87 0.66 -2.41
CA GLN A 289 -2.91 -0.17 -3.02
C GLN A 289 -3.64 -1.02 -1.97
N ARG A 290 -2.91 -1.60 -1.01
CA ARG A 290 -3.48 -2.40 0.08
C ARG A 290 -4.43 -1.59 0.97
N PHE A 291 -4.11 -0.32 1.21
CA PHE A 291 -4.98 0.59 1.97
C PHE A 291 -6.34 0.75 1.29
N PHE A 292 -6.38 1.16 0.01
CA PHE A 292 -7.64 1.34 -0.71
C PHE A 292 -8.46 0.06 -0.79
N GLN A 293 -7.82 -1.06 -1.07
CA GLN A 293 -8.48 -2.36 -1.10
C GLN A 293 -9.10 -2.70 0.26
N SER A 294 -8.38 -2.46 1.35
CA SER A 294 -8.83 -2.77 2.71
C SER A 294 -9.97 -1.87 3.15
N TRP A 295 -9.84 -0.56 2.97
CA TRP A 295 -10.86 0.41 3.32
C TRP A 295 -12.16 0.19 2.54
N LEU A 296 -12.08 0.12 1.21
CA LEU A 296 -13.27 -0.04 0.37
C LEU A 296 -13.97 -1.39 0.61
N ARG A 297 -13.22 -2.46 0.86
CA ARG A 297 -13.79 -3.74 1.29
C ARG A 297 -14.48 -3.65 2.64
N ALA A 298 -13.87 -2.97 3.61
CA ALA A 298 -14.43 -2.80 4.94
C ALA A 298 -15.80 -2.10 4.90
N LYS A 299 -15.90 -1.02 4.12
CA LYS A 299 -17.08 -0.15 4.15
C LYS A 299 -18.14 -0.51 3.11
N TYR A 300 -17.75 -0.95 1.92
CA TYR A 300 -18.64 -0.90 0.77
C TYR A 300 -18.83 -2.21 0.01
N ALA A 301 -17.97 -3.23 0.21
CA ALA A 301 -18.14 -4.50 -0.47
C ALA A 301 -19.37 -5.25 0.09
N ASP A 302 -20.42 -5.44 -0.73
CA ASP A 302 -21.66 -6.11 -0.33
C ASP A 302 -21.84 -7.48 -0.99
N SER A 303 -20.99 -7.81 -1.97
CA SER A 303 -21.01 -9.09 -2.66
C SER A 303 -19.59 -9.66 -2.81
N ILE A 304 -19.52 -11.00 -2.86
CA ILE A 304 -18.30 -11.76 -3.06
C ILE A 304 -18.58 -12.91 -4.03
N ARG A 305 -17.63 -13.18 -4.92
CA ARG A 305 -17.74 -14.27 -5.89
C ARG A 305 -17.97 -15.61 -5.20
N SER A 306 -18.96 -16.37 -5.65
CA SER A 306 -19.18 -17.74 -5.19
C SER A 306 -17.98 -18.62 -5.58
N GLY A 307 -17.70 -19.66 -4.79
CA GLY A 307 -16.60 -20.61 -5.06
C GLY A 307 -16.82 -21.50 -6.30
N LYS A 308 -17.91 -21.32 -7.06
CA LYS A 308 -18.22 -22.12 -8.24
C LYS A 308 -17.36 -21.69 -9.43
N ILE A 309 -16.90 -22.66 -10.24
CA ILE A 309 -16.18 -22.39 -11.48
C ILE A 309 -17.04 -21.55 -12.40
N GLY A 310 -16.46 -20.51 -13.03
CA GLY A 310 -17.16 -19.60 -13.97
C GLY A 310 -17.99 -18.49 -13.32
N SER A 311 -18.05 -18.38 -11.98
CA SER A 311 -18.72 -17.25 -11.34
C SER A 311 -17.99 -15.93 -11.62
N LYS A 312 -18.80 -14.87 -11.84
CA LYS A 312 -18.28 -13.51 -12.12
C LYS A 312 -17.65 -12.88 -10.88
N ASN A 313 -16.73 -11.97 -11.11
CA ASN A 313 -16.15 -11.14 -10.04
C ASN A 313 -17.22 -10.19 -9.49
N GLU A 314 -17.30 -10.14 -8.18
CA GLU A 314 -18.20 -9.31 -7.40
C GLU A 314 -17.43 -8.15 -6.74
N ASP A 315 -18.07 -7.39 -5.83
CA ASP A 315 -17.44 -6.22 -5.18
C ASP A 315 -16.07 -6.55 -4.59
N PHE A 316 -15.99 -7.63 -3.81
CA PHE A 316 -14.75 -8.00 -3.12
C PHE A 316 -13.59 -8.23 -4.09
N GLU A 317 -13.82 -8.90 -5.21
CA GLU A 317 -12.80 -9.17 -6.22
C GLU A 317 -12.50 -7.93 -7.06
N LYS A 318 -13.54 -7.17 -7.46
CA LYS A 318 -13.39 -5.94 -8.26
C LYS A 318 -12.58 -4.89 -7.49
N ILE A 319 -12.89 -4.67 -6.21
CA ILE A 319 -12.10 -3.80 -5.34
C ILE A 319 -10.66 -4.31 -5.23
N GLY A 320 -10.45 -5.63 -5.16
CA GLY A 320 -9.12 -6.24 -5.07
C GLY A 320 -8.26 -6.10 -6.30
N THR A 321 -8.84 -5.80 -7.46
CA THR A 321 -8.12 -5.71 -8.74
C THR A 321 -8.16 -4.33 -9.36
N ARG A 322 -9.33 -3.67 -9.36
CA ARG A 322 -9.59 -2.39 -10.05
C ARG A 322 -10.48 -1.49 -9.19
N PHE A 323 -10.06 -1.16 -7.98
CA PHE A 323 -10.89 -0.35 -7.06
C PHE A 323 -11.24 1.03 -7.61
N HIS A 324 -10.38 1.65 -8.42
CA HIS A 324 -10.66 2.93 -9.07
C HIS A 324 -11.88 2.86 -10.00
N SER A 325 -11.94 1.83 -10.87
CA SER A 325 -13.11 1.61 -11.74
C SER A 325 -14.34 1.25 -10.92
N TRP A 326 -14.16 0.41 -9.88
CA TRP A 326 -15.27 0.04 -9.00
C TRP A 326 -15.88 1.26 -8.29
N VAL A 327 -15.07 2.20 -7.80
CA VAL A 327 -15.53 3.46 -7.18
C VAL A 327 -16.34 4.27 -8.18
N ARG A 328 -15.85 4.47 -9.40
CA ARG A 328 -16.54 5.18 -10.47
C ARG A 328 -17.90 4.56 -10.81
N ASP A 329 -17.93 3.24 -10.90
CA ASP A 329 -19.16 2.50 -11.28
C ASP A 329 -20.18 2.39 -10.14
N ASN A 330 -19.81 2.79 -8.89
CA ASN A 330 -20.63 2.64 -7.69
C ASN A 330 -20.78 3.92 -6.86
N LEU A 331 -20.80 5.10 -7.49
CA LEU A 331 -20.83 6.41 -6.82
C LEU A 331 -21.95 6.51 -5.78
N ASN A 332 -23.18 6.17 -6.16
CA ASN A 332 -24.32 6.22 -5.25
C ASN A 332 -24.14 5.33 -4.02
N LYS A 333 -23.51 4.18 -4.18
CA LYS A 333 -23.25 3.22 -3.11
C LYS A 333 -22.28 3.76 -2.06
N ILE A 334 -21.33 4.59 -2.50
CA ILE A 334 -20.33 5.20 -1.64
C ILE A 334 -20.68 6.64 -1.22
N GLY A 335 -21.92 7.08 -1.50
CA GLY A 335 -22.42 8.39 -1.11
C GLY A 335 -21.88 9.56 -1.96
N LEU A 336 -21.31 9.27 -3.14
CA LEU A 336 -20.89 10.28 -4.09
C LEU A 336 -22.02 10.61 -5.08
N ASN A 337 -22.18 11.90 -5.39
CA ASN A 337 -23.13 12.37 -6.40
C ASN A 337 -22.41 13.31 -7.33
N GLU A 338 -22.43 13.04 -8.63
CA GLU A 338 -21.73 13.83 -9.67
C GLU A 338 -22.14 15.31 -9.70
N ASP A 339 -23.41 15.60 -9.39
CA ASP A 339 -23.94 16.95 -9.32
C ASP A 339 -23.59 17.68 -8.00
N ASN A 340 -22.97 17.01 -7.04
CA ASN A 340 -22.69 17.53 -5.70
C ASN A 340 -21.19 17.44 -5.35
N GLU A 341 -20.44 18.51 -5.67
CA GLU A 341 -19.02 18.65 -5.33
C GLU A 341 -18.72 18.39 -3.84
N GLN A 342 -19.63 18.82 -2.93
CA GLN A 342 -19.44 18.63 -1.49
C GLN A 342 -19.37 17.16 -1.08
N SER A 343 -20.00 16.24 -1.83
CA SER A 343 -19.91 14.82 -1.57
C SER A 343 -18.48 14.29 -1.80
N PHE A 344 -17.83 14.76 -2.88
CA PHE A 344 -16.42 14.42 -3.18
C PHE A 344 -15.46 15.06 -2.18
N GLU A 345 -15.69 16.33 -1.78
CA GLU A 345 -14.90 16.96 -0.73
C GLU A 345 -14.97 16.16 0.58
N ASN A 346 -16.17 15.81 1.03
CA ASN A 346 -16.35 15.03 2.27
C ASN A 346 -15.66 13.66 2.17
N PHE A 347 -15.75 13.00 1.03
CA PHE A 347 -15.11 11.70 0.81
C PHE A 347 -13.58 11.82 0.90
N VAL A 348 -12.96 12.80 0.24
CA VAL A 348 -11.51 12.99 0.22
C VAL A 348 -10.99 13.61 1.53
N GLN A 349 -11.63 14.66 2.04
CA GLN A 349 -11.11 15.44 3.16
C GLN A 349 -11.46 14.84 4.53
N LYS A 350 -12.55 14.06 4.63
CA LYS A 350 -12.99 13.49 5.91
C LYS A 350 -12.81 11.97 5.91
N GLU A 351 -13.50 11.26 5.03
CA GLU A 351 -13.57 9.80 5.09
C GLU A 351 -12.23 9.14 4.75
N PHE A 352 -11.65 9.48 3.61
CA PHE A 352 -10.32 8.99 3.22
C PHE A 352 -9.28 9.23 4.30
N ARG A 353 -9.21 10.45 4.87
CA ARG A 353 -8.23 10.80 5.91
C ARG A 353 -8.46 10.02 7.20
N PHE A 354 -9.71 9.81 7.59
CA PHE A 354 -10.06 9.04 8.78
C PHE A 354 -9.58 7.58 8.65
N TYR A 355 -9.92 6.93 7.52
CA TYR A 355 -9.53 5.54 7.28
C TYR A 355 -8.02 5.39 7.07
N LEU A 356 -7.37 6.36 6.44
CA LEU A 356 -5.91 6.39 6.32
C LEU A 356 -5.23 6.44 7.69
N LYS A 357 -5.66 7.36 8.56
CA LYS A 357 -5.12 7.49 9.92
C LYS A 357 -5.30 6.20 10.71
N SER A 358 -6.48 5.60 10.63
CA SER A 358 -6.79 4.33 11.29
C SER A 358 -5.96 3.16 10.73
N TYR A 359 -5.74 3.13 9.43
CA TYR A 359 -4.92 2.13 8.76
C TYR A 359 -3.44 2.24 9.17
N ILE A 360 -2.87 3.44 9.15
CA ILE A 360 -1.49 3.69 9.61
C ILE A 360 -1.33 3.33 11.09
N LYS A 361 -2.35 3.58 11.92
CA LYS A 361 -2.37 3.16 13.33
C LYS A 361 -2.23 1.63 13.46
N ILE A 362 -2.96 0.87 12.64
CA ILE A 362 -2.86 -0.60 12.60
C ILE A 362 -1.45 -1.02 12.17
N LEU A 363 -0.89 -0.41 11.10
CA LEU A 363 0.47 -0.72 10.63
C LEU A 363 1.53 -0.48 11.73
N ASN A 364 1.44 0.62 12.46
CA ASN A 364 2.36 0.91 13.56
C ASN A 364 2.19 -0.10 14.70
N ALA A 365 0.97 -0.46 15.06
CA ALA A 365 0.69 -1.44 16.10
C ALA A 365 1.12 -2.88 15.70
N GLN A 366 1.25 -3.18 14.41
CA GLN A 366 1.85 -4.44 13.94
C GLN A 366 3.37 -4.48 14.10
N LYS A 367 4.03 -3.32 14.07
CA LYS A 367 5.50 -3.21 14.22
C LYS A 367 5.95 -3.14 15.68
N MET A 368 5.13 -2.56 16.53
CA MET A 368 5.49 -2.31 17.94
C MET A 368 4.32 -2.63 18.87
N LEU A 369 4.60 -3.35 19.95
CA LEU A 369 3.61 -3.66 20.99
C LEU A 369 3.10 -2.36 21.65
N THR A 370 1.88 -1.98 21.29
CA THR A 370 1.28 -0.71 21.69
C THR A 370 0.17 -0.96 22.69
N VAL A 371 0.16 -0.21 23.80
CA VAL A 371 -0.88 -0.29 24.85
C VAL A 371 -2.24 0.02 24.23
N GLY A 372 -3.22 -0.86 24.49
CA GLY A 372 -4.57 -0.79 23.95
C GLY A 372 -4.73 -1.32 22.52
N LEU A 373 -3.64 -1.80 21.89
CA LEU A 373 -3.61 -2.43 20.56
C LEU A 373 -2.76 -3.70 20.55
N GLU A 374 -2.57 -4.34 21.69
CA GLU A 374 -1.66 -5.49 21.86
C GLU A 374 -2.04 -6.65 20.95
N HIS A 375 -3.33 -6.89 20.75
CA HIS A 375 -3.81 -7.98 19.89
C HIS A 375 -3.45 -7.75 18.42
N VAL A 376 -3.33 -6.50 17.96
CA VAL A 376 -2.85 -6.17 16.60
C VAL A 376 -1.40 -6.65 16.41
N TYR A 377 -0.56 -6.46 17.43
CA TYR A 377 0.80 -6.96 17.42
C TYR A 377 0.84 -8.49 17.41
N TYR A 378 0.03 -9.16 18.24
CA TYR A 378 0.01 -10.61 18.30
C TYR A 378 -0.42 -11.25 16.98
N ILE A 379 -1.47 -10.75 16.33
CA ILE A 379 -1.92 -11.28 15.03
C ILE A 379 -0.99 -10.97 13.87
N SER A 380 -0.05 -10.03 14.00
CA SER A 380 0.99 -9.82 12.99
C SER A 380 1.99 -10.98 12.96
N HIS A 381 2.16 -11.66 14.08
CA HIS A 381 3.04 -12.82 14.22
C HIS A 381 2.34 -14.15 13.94
N TRP A 382 1.08 -14.28 14.39
CA TRP A 382 0.23 -15.44 14.11
C TRP A 382 -1.22 -15.01 13.90
N GLY A 383 -1.61 -14.84 12.64
CA GLY A 383 -2.91 -14.28 12.27
C GLY A 383 -3.35 -14.71 10.88
N ILE A 384 -4.47 -14.16 10.44
CA ILE A 384 -4.97 -14.32 9.06
C ILE A 384 -4.27 -13.34 8.12
N ALA A 385 -4.38 -13.61 6.82
CA ALA A 385 -3.78 -12.74 5.80
C ALA A 385 -4.22 -11.27 5.94
N PRO A 386 -3.32 -10.29 5.70
CA PRO A 386 -3.63 -8.85 5.79
C PRO A 386 -4.82 -8.43 4.93
N THR A 387 -5.01 -9.05 3.76
CA THR A 387 -6.16 -8.82 2.86
C THR A 387 -7.52 -9.14 3.50
N LEU A 388 -7.55 -9.84 4.63
CA LEU A 388 -8.75 -10.17 5.41
C LEU A 388 -8.75 -9.47 6.77
N SER A 389 -7.60 -9.38 7.47
CA SER A 389 -7.54 -8.78 8.80
C SER A 389 -7.76 -7.28 8.79
N PHE A 390 -7.17 -6.55 7.83
CA PHE A 390 -7.36 -5.09 7.75
C PHE A 390 -8.81 -4.70 7.46
N PRO A 391 -9.50 -5.28 6.46
CA PRO A 391 -10.93 -5.00 6.28
C PRO A 391 -11.77 -5.27 7.53
N LEU A 392 -11.48 -6.34 8.29
CA LEU A 392 -12.17 -6.62 9.54
C LEU A 392 -11.94 -5.54 10.59
N MET A 393 -10.69 -5.13 10.82
CA MET A 393 -10.34 -4.11 11.81
C MET A 393 -10.89 -2.72 11.46
N LEU A 394 -11.04 -2.41 10.17
CA LEU A 394 -11.58 -1.13 9.70
C LEU A 394 -13.11 -1.10 9.64
N ALA A 395 -13.78 -2.25 9.51
CA ALA A 395 -15.22 -2.33 9.28
C ALA A 395 -16.09 -1.66 10.36
N PRO A 396 -15.82 -1.82 11.68
CA PRO A 396 -16.67 -1.26 12.72
C PRO A 396 -16.46 0.22 12.98
N LEU A 397 -15.42 0.85 12.35
CA LEU A 397 -15.07 2.23 12.62
C LEU A 397 -16.07 3.20 11.99
N ASN A 398 -16.39 4.27 12.73
CA ASN A 398 -17.18 5.41 12.26
C ASN A 398 -16.37 6.70 12.37
N ILE A 399 -16.62 7.65 11.47
CA ILE A 399 -15.88 8.92 11.41
C ILE A 399 -15.96 9.70 12.73
N ASP A 400 -17.08 9.56 13.43
CA ASP A 400 -17.35 10.25 14.71
C ASP A 400 -16.78 9.52 15.93
N ASP A 401 -16.15 8.34 15.76
CA ASP A 401 -15.53 7.62 16.87
C ASP A 401 -14.35 8.43 17.45
N SER A 402 -14.29 8.53 18.77
CA SER A 402 -13.11 9.06 19.46
C SER A 402 -11.88 8.15 19.28
N GLU A 403 -10.68 8.70 19.46
CA GLU A 403 -9.43 7.92 19.40
C GLU A 403 -9.45 6.69 20.30
N GLU A 404 -10.00 6.82 21.51
CA GLU A 404 -10.14 5.71 22.44
C GLU A 404 -11.07 4.61 21.89
N ILE A 405 -12.22 4.99 21.34
CA ILE A 405 -13.18 4.05 20.73
C ILE A 405 -12.57 3.37 19.50
N ILE A 406 -11.85 4.11 18.67
CA ILE A 406 -11.12 3.53 17.52
C ILE A 406 -10.15 2.45 17.98
N CYS A 407 -9.27 2.75 18.95
CA CYS A 407 -8.34 1.77 19.49
C CYS A 407 -9.05 0.57 20.08
N LYS A 408 -10.10 0.79 20.87
CA LYS A 408 -10.89 -0.28 21.50
C LYS A 408 -11.54 -1.20 20.46
N LYS A 409 -12.19 -0.64 19.42
CA LYS A 409 -12.81 -1.42 18.35
C LYS A 409 -11.76 -2.24 17.57
N ILE A 410 -10.64 -1.62 17.18
CA ILE A 410 -9.54 -2.32 16.48
C ILE A 410 -9.01 -3.48 17.32
N ASN A 411 -8.75 -3.25 18.61
CA ASN A 411 -8.18 -4.27 19.49
C ASN A 411 -9.15 -5.42 19.77
N ILE A 412 -10.45 -5.13 19.90
CA ILE A 412 -11.51 -6.15 20.05
C ILE A 412 -11.55 -7.06 18.80
N VAL A 413 -11.52 -6.48 17.59
CA VAL A 413 -11.50 -7.26 16.36
C VAL A 413 -10.22 -8.08 16.25
N ALA A 414 -9.07 -7.49 16.53
CA ALA A 414 -7.79 -8.19 16.51
C ALA A 414 -7.75 -9.35 17.51
N ARG A 415 -8.34 -9.14 18.70
CA ARG A 415 -8.50 -10.20 19.71
C ARG A 415 -9.35 -11.36 19.21
N TYR A 416 -10.49 -11.07 18.58
CA TYR A 416 -11.29 -12.12 17.95
C TYR A 416 -10.49 -12.90 16.90
N ILE A 417 -9.73 -12.23 16.05
CA ILE A 417 -8.86 -12.87 15.05
C ILE A 417 -7.83 -13.77 15.75
N GLU A 418 -7.17 -13.30 16.82
CA GLU A 418 -6.22 -14.10 17.59
C GLU A 418 -6.86 -15.37 18.13
N MET A 419 -8.02 -15.24 18.78
CA MET A 419 -8.77 -16.39 19.33
C MET A 419 -9.15 -17.38 18.24
N PHE A 420 -9.65 -16.88 17.12
CA PHE A 420 -10.02 -17.70 15.96
C PHE A 420 -8.86 -18.51 15.43
N VAL A 421 -7.68 -17.91 15.21
CA VAL A 421 -6.52 -18.60 14.66
C VAL A 421 -5.88 -19.55 15.68
N VAL A 422 -5.85 -19.19 16.96
CA VAL A 422 -5.30 -20.04 18.03
C VAL A 422 -6.12 -21.30 18.18
N ARG A 423 -7.47 -21.20 18.31
CA ARG A 423 -8.34 -22.38 18.40
C ARG A 423 -8.21 -23.28 17.17
N ARG A 424 -8.21 -22.71 15.96
CA ARG A 424 -8.04 -23.49 14.74
C ARG A 424 -6.67 -24.19 14.67
N SER A 425 -5.61 -23.52 15.09
CA SER A 425 -4.23 -24.08 15.08
C SER A 425 -4.11 -25.26 16.06
N ILE A 426 -4.67 -25.13 17.26
CA ILE A 426 -4.68 -26.21 18.27
C ILE A 426 -5.46 -27.44 17.75
N ASN A 427 -6.51 -27.23 16.97
CA ASN A 427 -7.33 -28.29 16.37
C ASN A 427 -6.87 -28.70 14.95
N PHE A 428 -5.65 -28.35 14.55
CA PHE A 428 -5.06 -28.66 13.23
C PHE A 428 -5.93 -28.22 12.04
N ARG A 429 -6.73 -27.15 12.20
CA ARG A 429 -7.60 -26.62 11.15
C ARG A 429 -6.91 -25.49 10.36
N LYS A 430 -6.99 -25.57 9.04
CA LYS A 430 -6.44 -24.54 8.14
C LYS A 430 -7.20 -23.23 8.23
N PHE A 431 -6.49 -22.11 8.12
CA PHE A 431 -7.04 -20.74 8.02
C PHE A 431 -6.34 -19.92 6.93
N SER A 432 -5.94 -20.57 5.84
CA SER A 432 -5.44 -19.85 4.66
C SER A 432 -6.50 -18.89 4.13
N ALA A 433 -6.06 -17.80 3.47
CA ALA A 433 -6.97 -16.80 2.93
C ALA A 433 -8.07 -17.41 2.03
N SER A 434 -7.75 -18.44 1.24
CA SER A 434 -8.72 -19.13 0.39
C SER A 434 -9.79 -19.89 1.19
N SER A 435 -9.40 -20.51 2.32
CA SER A 435 -10.32 -21.36 3.11
C SER A 435 -11.29 -20.58 3.98
N ILE A 436 -10.92 -19.37 4.40
CA ILE A 436 -11.74 -18.56 5.32
C ILE A 436 -12.29 -17.27 4.71
N ARG A 437 -11.97 -16.98 3.43
CA ARG A 437 -12.34 -15.72 2.77
C ARG A 437 -13.82 -15.38 2.88
N TYR A 438 -14.69 -16.34 2.59
CA TYR A 438 -16.13 -16.12 2.65
C TYR A 438 -16.61 -15.82 4.08
N THR A 439 -16.12 -16.58 5.07
CA THR A 439 -16.46 -16.39 6.48
C THR A 439 -16.02 -15.01 6.97
N MET A 440 -14.80 -14.59 6.67
CA MET A 440 -14.27 -13.28 7.06
C MET A 440 -14.98 -12.14 6.34
N TYR A 441 -15.29 -12.31 5.06
CA TYR A 441 -16.08 -11.32 4.31
C TYR A 441 -17.49 -11.16 4.91
N SER A 442 -18.17 -12.26 5.25
CA SER A 442 -19.49 -12.21 5.89
C SER A 442 -19.42 -11.49 7.25
N LEU A 443 -18.36 -11.74 8.00
CA LEU A 443 -18.12 -11.07 9.27
C LEU A 443 -17.85 -9.57 9.09
N VAL A 444 -17.10 -9.14 8.08
CA VAL A 444 -16.92 -7.72 7.75
C VAL A 444 -18.26 -7.01 7.60
N LYS A 445 -19.21 -7.62 6.88
CA LYS A 445 -20.55 -7.05 6.70
C LYS A 445 -21.33 -6.98 8.02
N GLU A 446 -21.23 -8.01 8.85
CA GLU A 446 -21.96 -8.13 10.10
C GLU A 446 -21.50 -7.09 11.14
N ILE A 447 -20.19 -6.79 11.17
CA ILE A 447 -19.60 -5.86 12.15
C ILE A 447 -19.48 -4.41 11.65
N ARG A 448 -19.85 -4.14 10.41
CA ARG A 448 -19.74 -2.81 9.79
C ARG A 448 -20.49 -1.75 10.59
N GLY A 449 -19.77 -0.72 11.05
CA GLY A 449 -20.30 0.41 11.80
C GLY A 449 -20.84 0.06 13.20
N LYS A 450 -20.58 -1.13 13.72
CA LYS A 450 -21.05 -1.58 15.03
C LYS A 450 -20.32 -0.87 16.17
N ASN A 451 -21.04 -0.60 17.26
CA ASN A 451 -20.45 -0.08 18.49
C ASN A 451 -19.73 -1.20 19.28
N VAL A 452 -19.07 -0.83 20.39
CA VAL A 452 -18.26 -1.75 21.20
C VAL A 452 -19.10 -2.91 21.75
N ASP A 453 -20.28 -2.63 22.29
CA ASP A 453 -21.12 -3.66 22.93
C ASP A 453 -21.71 -4.64 21.90
N GLU A 454 -22.12 -4.12 20.74
CA GLU A 454 -22.56 -4.95 19.61
C GLU A 454 -21.43 -5.86 19.12
N LEU A 455 -20.18 -5.35 19.01
CA LEU A 455 -19.02 -6.16 18.63
C LEU A 455 -18.77 -7.28 19.63
N MET A 456 -18.79 -6.96 20.91
CA MET A 456 -18.62 -7.95 21.99
C MET A 456 -19.69 -9.07 21.89
N GLY A 457 -20.96 -8.70 21.68
CA GLY A 457 -22.05 -9.66 21.51
C GLY A 457 -21.89 -10.55 20.28
N ILE A 458 -21.53 -9.95 19.12
CA ILE A 458 -21.31 -10.70 17.88
C ILE A 458 -20.16 -11.69 18.04
N PHE A 459 -19.02 -11.24 18.55
CA PHE A 459 -17.85 -12.11 18.71
C PHE A 459 -18.04 -13.19 19.76
N SER A 460 -18.71 -12.91 20.88
CA SER A 460 -19.10 -13.93 21.86
C SER A 460 -19.92 -15.04 21.21
N LYS A 461 -20.95 -14.67 20.42
CA LYS A 461 -21.76 -15.62 19.68
C LYS A 461 -20.95 -16.44 18.68
N LYS A 462 -20.10 -15.80 17.87
CA LYS A 462 -19.23 -16.49 16.87
C LYS A 462 -18.28 -17.49 17.52
N LEU A 463 -17.69 -17.12 18.66
CA LEU A 463 -16.79 -18.00 19.41
C LEU A 463 -17.52 -19.15 20.09
N PHE A 464 -18.75 -18.94 20.53
CA PHE A 464 -19.61 -19.99 21.07
C PHE A 464 -20.05 -21.00 19.98
N GLU A 465 -20.38 -20.52 18.78
CA GLU A 465 -20.77 -21.36 17.63
C GLU A 465 -19.57 -22.09 16.99
N MET A 466 -18.35 -21.73 17.38
CA MET A 466 -17.13 -22.33 16.82
C MET A 466 -16.93 -23.76 17.36
N GLN A 467 -16.75 -24.72 16.45
CA GLN A 467 -16.55 -26.13 16.82
C GLN A 467 -15.19 -26.39 17.47
N GLU A 468 -14.19 -25.61 17.08
CA GLU A 468 -12.84 -25.72 17.61
C GLU A 468 -12.80 -25.13 19.02
N SER A 469 -12.45 -25.95 20.02
CA SER A 469 -12.29 -25.56 21.44
C SER A 469 -10.85 -25.76 21.89
N PHE A 470 -10.54 -25.41 23.13
CA PHE A 470 -9.24 -25.73 23.74
C PHE A 470 -9.11 -27.20 24.17
N ASP A 471 -10.16 -28.01 24.10
CA ASP A 471 -10.09 -29.46 24.35
C ASP A 471 -9.13 -30.17 23.38
N GLY A 472 -8.94 -29.59 22.16
CA GLY A 472 -7.93 -30.06 21.21
C GLY A 472 -6.49 -30.03 21.74
N MET A 473 -6.25 -29.33 22.87
CA MET A 473 -4.93 -29.30 23.52
C MET A 473 -4.47 -30.69 23.99
N SER A 474 -5.40 -31.56 24.33
CA SER A 474 -5.10 -32.96 24.75
C SER A 474 -4.33 -33.78 23.69
N GLU A 475 -4.54 -33.47 22.42
CA GLU A 475 -3.88 -34.11 21.29
C GLU A 475 -2.87 -33.22 20.56
N PHE A 476 -2.77 -31.93 20.99
CA PHE A 476 -1.91 -30.98 20.33
C PHE A 476 -0.42 -31.30 20.53
N ARG A 477 0.31 -31.30 19.41
CA ARG A 477 1.72 -31.69 19.40
C ARG A 477 2.53 -30.90 18.37
N LEU A 478 3.82 -30.77 18.62
CA LEU A 478 4.80 -30.21 17.70
C LEU A 478 4.98 -31.12 16.48
N HIS A 479 5.07 -30.52 15.30
CA HIS A 479 5.47 -31.17 14.05
C HIS A 479 6.17 -30.16 13.13
N GLY A 480 6.80 -30.65 12.04
CA GLY A 480 7.66 -29.81 11.21
C GLY A 480 7.06 -28.51 10.65
N GLN A 481 5.72 -28.42 10.54
CA GLN A 481 5.05 -27.25 9.96
C GLN A 481 4.47 -26.26 11.00
N ASN A 482 4.39 -26.62 12.29
CA ASN A 482 3.77 -25.79 13.31
C ASN A 482 4.74 -25.20 14.35
N HIS A 483 6.04 -25.35 14.19
CA HIS A 483 7.05 -24.87 15.14
C HIS A 483 6.89 -23.38 15.47
N ARG A 484 6.61 -22.54 14.46
CA ARG A 484 6.37 -21.11 14.66
C ARG A 484 5.13 -20.87 15.54
N PHE A 485 4.07 -21.61 15.35
CA PHE A 485 2.87 -21.53 16.19
C PHE A 485 3.14 -21.98 17.62
N VAL A 486 3.84 -23.10 17.80
CA VAL A 486 4.20 -23.58 19.15
C VAL A 486 5.03 -22.56 19.90
N LYS A 487 6.02 -21.94 19.24
CA LYS A 487 6.80 -20.85 19.83
C LYS A 487 5.90 -19.66 20.21
N PHE A 488 5.01 -19.26 19.32
CA PHE A 488 4.04 -18.18 19.58
C PHE A 488 3.16 -18.52 20.82
N LEU A 489 2.56 -19.69 20.84
CA LEU A 489 1.69 -20.17 21.91
C LEU A 489 2.41 -20.18 23.27
N LEU A 490 3.59 -20.80 23.33
CA LEU A 490 4.39 -20.88 24.56
C LEU A 490 4.86 -19.48 25.01
N SER A 491 5.18 -18.57 24.08
CA SER A 491 5.54 -17.17 24.43
C SER A 491 4.37 -16.43 25.03
N ARG A 492 3.15 -16.62 24.51
CA ARG A 492 1.92 -16.05 25.06
C ARG A 492 1.61 -16.59 26.45
N ILE A 493 1.70 -17.91 26.61
CA ILE A 493 1.46 -18.57 27.91
C ILE A 493 2.49 -18.12 28.95
N THR A 494 3.79 -18.17 28.63
CA THR A 494 4.88 -17.81 29.55
C THR A 494 4.77 -16.37 30.00
N ALA A 495 4.63 -15.42 29.05
CA ALA A 495 4.47 -14.01 29.38
C ALA A 495 3.23 -13.75 30.26
N TRP A 496 2.10 -14.37 29.94
CA TRP A 496 0.88 -14.20 30.71
C TRP A 496 1.01 -14.72 32.15
N VAL A 497 1.60 -15.91 32.33
CA VAL A 497 1.84 -16.48 33.67
C VAL A 497 2.70 -15.56 34.52
N GLU A 498 3.79 -15.06 33.97
CA GLU A 498 4.70 -14.17 34.68
C GLU A 498 4.07 -12.82 35.01
N GLN A 499 3.36 -12.20 34.06
CA GLN A 499 2.62 -10.95 34.30
C GLN A 499 1.59 -11.11 35.42
N LYS A 500 0.85 -12.22 35.43
CA LYS A 500 -0.15 -12.51 36.47
C LYS A 500 0.49 -12.82 37.83
N ALA A 501 1.72 -13.29 37.83
CA ALA A 501 2.55 -13.43 39.04
C ALA A 501 3.31 -12.15 39.42
N GLY A 502 3.04 -11.01 38.76
CA GLY A 502 3.64 -9.71 39.10
C GLY A 502 5.06 -9.51 38.58
N ILE A 503 5.52 -10.35 37.65
CA ILE A 503 6.85 -10.20 37.00
C ILE A 503 6.69 -9.23 35.83
N ASN A 504 7.58 -8.22 35.76
CA ASN A 504 7.58 -7.25 34.68
C ASN A 504 8.18 -7.87 33.40
N THR A 505 7.33 -8.39 32.56
CA THR A 505 7.67 -9.03 31.29
C THR A 505 6.55 -8.86 30.27
N ASN A 506 6.81 -9.21 29.01
CA ASN A 506 5.81 -9.19 27.95
C ASN A 506 6.09 -10.29 26.90
N PHE A 507 5.22 -10.38 25.91
CA PHE A 507 5.34 -11.34 24.80
C PHE A 507 6.67 -11.25 24.04
N ILE A 508 7.17 -10.01 23.79
CA ILE A 508 8.41 -9.77 23.04
C ILE A 508 9.60 -10.42 23.74
N SER A 509 9.62 -10.39 25.09
CA SER A 509 10.68 -10.97 25.90
C SER A 509 10.95 -12.45 25.58
N TYR A 510 9.93 -13.18 25.11
CA TYR A 510 10.01 -14.61 24.81
C TYR A 510 9.97 -14.92 23.31
N TYR A 511 9.23 -14.13 22.53
CA TYR A 511 9.06 -14.41 21.11
C TYR A 511 10.23 -13.89 20.26
N GLN A 512 10.60 -12.63 20.48
CA GLN A 512 11.70 -11.93 19.79
C GLN A 512 12.35 -10.91 20.73
N PRO A 513 13.15 -11.32 21.70
CA PRO A 513 13.76 -10.39 22.64
C PRO A 513 14.70 -9.41 21.91
N GLU A 514 14.59 -8.13 22.25
CA GLU A 514 15.44 -7.07 21.70
C GLU A 514 16.88 -7.19 22.17
N THR A 515 17.07 -7.76 23.35
CA THR A 515 18.39 -7.98 23.99
C THR A 515 18.45 -9.38 24.55
N GLY A 516 19.67 -9.95 24.63
CA GLY A 516 19.88 -11.29 25.17
C GLY A 516 19.81 -12.38 24.11
N LYS A 517 19.74 -13.63 24.56
CA LYS A 517 19.66 -14.80 23.68
C LYS A 517 18.20 -15.08 23.30
N PRO A 518 17.92 -15.45 22.04
CA PRO A 518 16.58 -15.83 21.66
C PRO A 518 16.13 -17.08 22.42
N PHE A 519 14.82 -17.13 22.73
CA PHE A 519 14.21 -18.31 23.29
C PHE A 519 13.86 -19.32 22.20
N GLU A 520 14.06 -20.60 22.50
CA GLU A 520 13.76 -21.72 21.65
C GLU A 520 12.80 -22.70 22.34
N VAL A 521 12.06 -23.46 21.54
CA VAL A 521 11.21 -24.54 22.03
C VAL A 521 12.09 -25.72 22.41
N GLU A 522 12.04 -26.12 23.66
CA GLU A 522 12.78 -27.24 24.23
C GLU A 522 11.84 -28.34 24.70
N HIS A 523 12.28 -29.60 24.52
CA HIS A 523 11.64 -30.78 25.08
C HIS A 523 12.15 -31.04 26.49
N ILE A 524 11.26 -31.24 27.43
CA ILE A 524 11.61 -31.66 28.78
C ILE A 524 12.29 -33.03 28.72
N TRP A 525 11.71 -33.97 27.96
CA TRP A 525 12.36 -35.25 27.69
C TRP A 525 13.48 -35.12 26.65
N ALA A 526 14.62 -35.76 26.94
CA ALA A 526 15.65 -35.96 25.94
C ALA A 526 15.17 -36.98 24.87
N ASP A 527 15.73 -36.93 23.64
CA ASP A 527 15.40 -37.86 22.57
C ASP A 527 16.11 -39.23 22.78
N LYS A 528 15.76 -39.91 23.87
CA LYS A 528 16.35 -41.19 24.29
C LYS A 528 15.26 -42.18 24.67
N PHE A 529 14.68 -42.86 23.68
CA PHE A 529 13.65 -43.88 23.89
C PHE A 529 14.05 -44.92 24.95
N SER A 530 15.34 -45.30 25.03
CA SER A 530 15.86 -46.27 26.01
C SER A 530 15.56 -45.91 27.48
N ARG A 531 15.25 -44.65 27.79
CA ARG A 531 14.90 -44.18 29.14
C ARG A 531 13.41 -44.28 29.46
N HIS A 532 12.60 -44.64 28.47
CA HIS A 532 11.14 -44.63 28.54
C HIS A 532 10.50 -45.93 28.06
N GLN A 533 11.30 -47.03 28.02
CA GLN A 533 10.83 -48.36 27.60
C GLN A 533 9.85 -48.98 28.60
N ASP A 534 9.81 -48.48 29.83
CA ASP A 534 8.84 -48.83 30.85
C ASP A 534 7.43 -48.25 30.56
N GLU A 535 7.34 -47.21 29.75
CA GLU A 535 6.07 -46.52 29.42
C GLU A 535 5.61 -46.70 27.97
N PHE A 536 6.54 -47.07 27.07
CA PHE A 536 6.26 -47.19 25.63
C PHE A 536 6.84 -48.49 25.06
N GLY A 537 6.01 -49.19 24.31
CA GLY A 537 6.44 -50.42 23.64
C GLY A 537 7.29 -50.17 22.38
N GLN A 538 7.10 -48.98 21.74
CA GLN A 538 7.76 -48.64 20.47
C GLN A 538 8.25 -47.21 20.45
N GLU A 539 9.36 -46.99 19.72
CA GLU A 539 10.01 -45.68 19.62
C GLU A 539 9.11 -44.60 18.98
N HIS A 540 8.28 -44.99 18.02
CA HIS A 540 7.40 -44.01 17.37
C HIS A 540 6.31 -43.47 18.31
N GLU A 541 5.80 -44.27 19.24
CA GLU A 541 4.84 -43.84 20.27
C GLU A 541 5.49 -42.85 21.23
N PHE A 542 6.73 -43.14 21.66
CA PHE A 542 7.52 -42.25 22.48
C PHE A 542 7.73 -40.90 21.77
N LYS A 543 8.16 -40.90 20.48
CA LYS A 543 8.36 -39.66 19.69
C LYS A 543 7.08 -38.85 19.52
N GLN A 544 5.93 -39.50 19.30
CA GLN A 544 4.65 -38.82 19.24
C GLN A 544 4.28 -38.15 20.58
N TYR A 545 4.52 -38.87 21.68
CA TYR A 545 4.20 -38.36 23.02
C TYR A 545 5.14 -37.23 23.45
N ARG A 546 6.43 -37.41 23.22
CA ARG A 546 7.46 -36.41 23.45
C ARG A 546 7.15 -35.07 22.73
N ASN A 547 6.52 -35.12 21.59
CA ASN A 547 6.12 -33.91 20.87
C ASN A 547 4.83 -33.26 21.38
N ARG A 548 4.13 -33.82 22.35
CA ARG A 548 2.95 -33.19 22.96
C ARG A 548 3.34 -31.91 23.66
N ILE A 549 2.41 -30.90 23.62
CA ILE A 549 2.69 -29.56 24.16
C ILE A 549 3.08 -29.58 25.64
N GLY A 550 2.61 -30.57 26.43
CA GLY A 550 2.97 -30.72 27.83
C GLY A 550 4.44 -31.02 28.09
N ASP A 551 5.16 -31.55 27.09
CA ASP A 551 6.62 -31.82 27.14
C ASP A 551 7.44 -30.60 26.68
N LEU A 552 6.77 -29.51 26.21
CA LEU A 552 7.44 -28.37 25.60
C LEU A 552 7.49 -27.15 26.52
N VAL A 553 8.64 -26.48 26.50
CA VAL A 553 8.89 -25.23 27.23
C VAL A 553 9.74 -24.28 26.39
N LEU A 554 9.89 -23.02 26.84
CA LEU A 554 10.82 -22.06 26.25
C LEU A 554 12.07 -21.92 27.10
N LEU A 555 13.25 -22.12 26.51
CA LEU A 555 14.54 -21.86 27.13
C LEU A 555 15.40 -20.93 26.27
N PRO A 556 16.30 -20.16 26.87
CA PRO A 556 17.30 -19.39 26.13
C PRO A 556 18.20 -20.31 25.31
N GLN A 557 18.52 -19.94 24.06
CA GLN A 557 19.29 -20.76 23.10
C GLN A 557 20.56 -21.36 23.71
N GLY A 558 21.36 -20.83 24.42
CA GLY A 558 22.57 -21.44 25.00
C GLY A 558 22.26 -22.45 26.10
N THR A 559 21.18 -22.23 26.85
CA THR A 559 20.72 -23.14 27.90
C THR A 559 20.14 -24.42 27.29
N ASN A 560 19.33 -24.28 26.26
CA ASN A 560 18.77 -25.39 25.50
C ASN A 560 19.88 -26.33 24.99
N GLN A 561 20.89 -25.76 24.35
CA GLN A 561 22.03 -26.53 23.83
C GLN A 561 22.81 -27.24 24.93
N SER A 562 22.94 -26.62 26.11
CA SER A 562 23.69 -27.23 27.23
C SER A 562 22.94 -28.38 27.91
N TYR A 563 21.61 -28.37 27.86
CA TYR A 563 20.79 -29.44 28.47
C TYR A 563 20.66 -30.65 27.55
N GLY A 564 20.63 -30.48 26.24
CA GLY A 564 20.66 -31.51 25.21
C GLY A 564 20.11 -32.88 25.65
N ASP A 565 20.99 -33.87 25.75
CA ASP A 565 20.67 -35.26 26.12
C ASP A 565 20.63 -35.54 27.64
N LEU A 566 20.67 -34.49 28.48
CA LEU A 566 20.59 -34.68 29.93
C LEU A 566 19.27 -35.38 30.35
N PRO A 567 19.29 -36.29 31.33
CA PRO A 567 18.07 -36.81 31.91
C PRO A 567 17.33 -35.73 32.71
N TYR A 568 16.03 -35.92 32.92
CA TYR A 568 15.15 -34.92 33.55
C TYR A 568 15.70 -34.47 34.92
N GLU A 569 16.16 -35.38 35.77
CA GLU A 569 16.67 -35.09 37.12
C GLU A 569 17.83 -34.06 37.08
N LYS A 570 18.67 -34.13 36.06
CA LYS A 570 19.77 -33.18 35.86
C LYS A 570 19.28 -31.85 35.28
N LYS A 571 18.36 -31.88 34.35
CA LYS A 571 17.71 -30.63 33.83
C LYS A 571 16.94 -29.93 34.95
N HIS A 572 16.16 -30.64 35.73
CA HIS A 572 15.34 -30.16 36.81
C HIS A 572 16.10 -29.32 37.83
N ALA A 573 17.32 -29.69 38.19
CA ALA A 573 18.18 -28.90 39.09
C ALA A 573 18.50 -27.51 38.59
N HIS A 574 18.41 -27.27 37.28
CA HIS A 574 18.68 -25.99 36.64
C HIS A 574 17.42 -25.18 36.37
N TYR A 575 16.26 -25.80 36.23
CA TYR A 575 14.98 -25.18 35.88
C TYR A 575 14.52 -24.11 36.86
N ILE A 576 15.01 -24.13 38.10
CA ILE A 576 14.70 -23.13 39.12
C ILE A 576 15.18 -21.69 38.72
N LYS A 577 16.13 -21.59 37.81
CA LYS A 577 16.70 -20.32 37.34
C LYS A 577 16.03 -19.78 36.09
N GLU A 578 15.14 -20.56 35.48
CA GLU A 578 14.49 -20.24 34.22
C GLU A 578 13.19 -19.44 34.43
N ASN A 579 12.43 -19.17 33.33
CA ASN A 579 11.14 -18.50 33.40
C ASN A 579 10.16 -19.26 34.31
N LEU A 580 9.14 -18.58 34.82
CA LEU A 580 8.24 -19.10 35.83
C LEU A 580 7.50 -20.37 35.40
N LEU A 581 7.17 -20.52 34.10
CA LEU A 581 6.50 -21.70 33.55
C LEU A 581 7.43 -22.94 33.61
N VAL A 582 8.73 -22.78 33.39
CA VAL A 582 9.75 -23.84 33.55
C VAL A 582 10.02 -24.07 35.03
N LYS A 583 10.24 -23.00 35.78
CA LYS A 583 10.48 -23.04 37.22
C LYS A 583 9.35 -23.76 37.97
N SER A 584 8.11 -23.71 37.48
CA SER A 584 6.95 -24.40 38.10
C SER A 584 7.07 -25.93 38.14
N LEU A 585 8.02 -26.52 37.41
CA LEU A 585 8.35 -27.94 37.52
C LEU A 585 9.05 -28.28 38.85
N CYS A 586 9.68 -27.30 39.51
CA CYS A 586 10.47 -27.48 40.71
C CYS A 586 9.64 -27.19 41.96
N PRO A 587 9.73 -28.00 43.04
CA PRO A 587 9.06 -27.75 44.33
C PRO A 587 9.36 -26.35 44.90
N LEU A 588 10.61 -25.90 44.79
CA LEU A 588 11.05 -24.58 45.26
C LEU A 588 10.31 -23.40 44.62
N ALA A 589 9.64 -23.58 43.47
CA ALA A 589 8.84 -22.53 42.87
C ALA A 589 7.61 -22.13 43.69
N TYR A 590 7.16 -23.04 44.54
CA TYR A 590 5.96 -22.88 45.38
C TYR A 590 6.31 -22.40 46.80
N GLU A 591 7.59 -22.35 47.13
CA GLU A 591 8.08 -21.89 48.41
C GLU A 591 8.36 -20.39 48.34
N ASN A 592 7.93 -19.65 49.35
CA ASN A 592 8.19 -18.21 49.49
C ASN A 592 7.81 -17.37 48.22
N ASN A 593 6.83 -17.82 47.44
CA ASN A 593 6.38 -17.13 46.26
C ASN A 593 4.85 -16.86 46.33
N PRO A 594 4.42 -15.90 47.17
CA PRO A 594 2.99 -15.65 47.42
C PRO A 594 2.24 -15.25 46.15
N ASN A 595 2.87 -14.47 45.25
CA ASN A 595 2.22 -14.02 44.02
C ASN A 595 1.90 -15.19 43.10
N PHE A 596 2.80 -16.14 42.95
CA PHE A 596 2.59 -17.34 42.15
C PHE A 596 1.56 -18.27 42.79
N THR A 597 1.60 -18.42 44.12
CA THR A 597 0.59 -19.18 44.88
C THR A 597 -0.79 -18.57 44.72
N ASN A 598 -0.89 -17.24 44.81
CA ASN A 598 -2.16 -16.51 44.62
C ASN A 598 -2.66 -16.69 43.15
N LEU A 599 -1.80 -16.58 42.15
CA LEU A 599 -2.17 -16.85 40.77
C LEU A 599 -2.79 -18.24 40.61
N LYS A 600 -2.10 -19.28 41.12
CA LYS A 600 -2.55 -20.66 41.04
C LYS A 600 -3.94 -20.83 41.70
N ASN A 601 -4.10 -20.33 42.90
CA ASN A 601 -5.31 -20.53 43.70
C ASN A 601 -6.50 -19.69 43.20
N ASN A 602 -6.27 -18.41 42.87
CA ASN A 602 -7.33 -17.49 42.43
C ASN A 602 -7.94 -17.88 41.09
N LEU A 603 -7.18 -18.50 40.22
CA LEU A 603 -7.61 -18.92 38.87
C LEU A 603 -7.80 -20.44 38.76
N ASP A 604 -7.69 -21.16 39.86
CA ASP A 604 -7.79 -22.63 39.94
C ASP A 604 -6.94 -23.35 38.87
N LEU A 605 -5.70 -22.87 38.69
CA LEU A 605 -4.78 -23.42 37.68
C LEU A 605 -4.07 -24.66 38.25
N PRO A 606 -4.07 -25.79 37.52
CA PRO A 606 -3.50 -27.05 38.01
C PRO A 606 -1.97 -27.08 37.95
N PHE A 607 -1.31 -26.03 38.48
CA PHE A 607 0.14 -26.04 38.64
C PHE A 607 0.56 -27.01 39.74
N GLN A 608 1.53 -27.84 39.43
CA GLN A 608 2.20 -28.74 40.38
C GLN A 608 3.66 -28.94 40.03
N SER A 609 4.47 -29.32 41.01
CA SER A 609 5.85 -29.70 40.81
C SER A 609 5.95 -31.18 40.40
N HIS A 610 6.97 -31.49 39.62
CA HIS A 610 7.23 -32.81 39.13
C HIS A 610 8.68 -33.21 39.51
N VAL A 611 8.86 -34.10 40.51
CA VAL A 611 10.18 -34.59 40.92
C VAL A 611 10.71 -35.59 39.88
N GLU A 612 9.81 -36.43 39.37
CA GLU A 612 10.00 -37.26 38.17
C GLU A 612 9.16 -36.68 37.05
N PHE A 613 9.49 -37.01 35.81
CA PHE A 613 8.71 -36.58 34.67
C PHE A 613 8.37 -37.73 33.75
N LYS A 614 7.19 -38.25 33.89
CA LYS A 614 6.65 -39.44 33.23
C LYS A 614 5.53 -39.03 32.26
N LYS A 615 4.98 -40.03 31.55
CA LYS A 615 3.87 -39.89 30.61
C LYS A 615 2.67 -39.11 31.21
N LYS A 616 2.26 -39.47 32.42
CA LYS A 616 1.15 -38.80 33.12
C LYS A 616 1.44 -37.34 33.42
N ASP A 617 2.71 -36.94 33.64
CA ASP A 617 3.09 -35.59 33.95
C ASP A 617 2.99 -34.67 32.69
N ILE A 618 3.24 -35.26 31.49
CA ILE A 618 2.95 -34.57 30.23
C ILE A 618 1.46 -34.29 30.07
N ASP A 619 0.60 -35.29 30.37
CA ASP A 619 -0.87 -35.13 30.31
C ASP A 619 -1.36 -34.09 31.32
N GLU A 620 -0.80 -34.01 32.52
CA GLU A 620 -1.11 -33.02 33.53
C GLU A 620 -0.69 -31.60 33.07
N ARG A 621 0.48 -31.46 32.46
CA ARG A 621 0.92 -30.19 31.87
C ARG A 621 0.11 -29.78 30.65
N GLN A 622 -0.38 -30.70 29.83
CA GLN A 622 -1.33 -30.37 28.77
C GLN A 622 -2.62 -29.76 29.33
N LYS A 623 -3.16 -30.32 30.42
CA LYS A 623 -4.33 -29.73 31.12
C LYS A 623 -4.02 -28.35 31.71
N LEU A 624 -2.82 -28.16 32.26
CA LEU A 624 -2.37 -26.84 32.72
C LEU A 624 -2.34 -25.84 31.56
N TYR A 625 -1.76 -26.19 30.42
CA TYR A 625 -1.69 -25.30 29.26
C TYR A 625 -3.06 -25.03 28.67
N GLN A 626 -3.99 -26.02 28.66
CA GLN A 626 -5.38 -25.81 28.29
C GLN A 626 -6.04 -24.80 29.21
N ALA A 627 -5.95 -24.96 30.53
CA ALA A 627 -6.54 -24.05 31.51
C ALA A 627 -5.99 -22.62 31.37
N ILE A 628 -4.67 -22.46 31.14
CA ILE A 628 -4.07 -21.14 30.89
C ILE A 628 -4.59 -20.54 29.58
N CYS A 629 -4.70 -21.31 28.50
CA CYS A 629 -5.26 -20.84 27.24
C CYS A 629 -6.70 -20.37 27.39
N GLU A 630 -7.52 -21.06 28.18
CA GLU A 630 -8.87 -20.66 28.49
C GLU A 630 -8.91 -19.34 29.27
N GLN A 631 -7.97 -19.10 30.17
CA GLN A 631 -7.85 -17.80 30.85
C GLN A 631 -7.42 -16.67 29.90
N ILE A 632 -6.46 -16.92 29.01
CA ILE A 632 -5.95 -15.91 28.08
C ILE A 632 -7.03 -15.53 27.06
N TRP A 633 -7.74 -16.51 26.49
CA TRP A 633 -8.56 -16.31 25.30
C TRP A 633 -10.08 -16.47 25.52
N ASN A 634 -10.57 -16.98 26.65
CA ASN A 634 -12.03 -17.10 26.90
C ASN A 634 -12.62 -16.04 27.83
N SER A 635 -11.82 -15.35 28.65
CA SER A 635 -12.29 -14.62 29.83
C SER A 635 -12.95 -13.26 29.56
N GLU A 636 -12.86 -12.67 28.39
CA GLU A 636 -13.18 -11.25 28.20
C GLU A 636 -14.25 -10.90 27.15
N PHE A 637 -14.84 -11.87 26.45
CA PHE A 637 -16.06 -11.65 25.67
C PHE A 637 -17.33 -12.03 26.49
N LYS A 638 -17.19 -12.23 27.80
CA LYS A 638 -18.32 -12.32 28.70
C LYS A 638 -18.73 -10.90 29.13
N SER A 639 -19.92 -10.48 28.71
CA SER A 639 -20.60 -9.25 29.16
C SER A 639 -20.77 -9.22 30.66
#